data_aacf6f478fe055c3559ead5feec3ddb4
#
_entry.id   aacf6f478fe055c3559ead5feec3ddb4
#
_cell.length_a   1.000
_cell.length_b   1.000
_cell.length_c   1.000
_cell.angle_alpha   90.00
_cell.angle_beta   90.00
_cell.angle_gamma   90.00
#
_symmetry.space_group_name_H-M   'P 1'
#
loop_
_entity.id
_entity.type
_entity.pdbx_description
1 polymer ?
#
loop_
_entity_poly.entity_id
_entity_poly.type
_entity_poly.pdbx_seq_one_letter_code
_entity_poly.pdbx_strand_id
1 'polypeptide(L)'
;MNKFVSLHLILFICIFGIFLWIVDSSRISQEVLDLFPDNDNRALIEAHRHFANSKYIPLALRGFDKSSKKRFETLLSQVEKIPNVASISQFRPSQQQQLYDFLTNPSSYLLTPDSNSQVDLDFTQMFAPILHTFQTSQTPQILQDSRSPLIAKDYGFYALVELRSLEDTELKSTLQSFKELESSYTDMRYFSADFMRVENLGLILQEVNFLLGFASLVFVVLYFVILRIPLLTFHTICTLILANIIAILLVLCVYPKVTIMALSFGMGISNIAIDYMMHHHFFGLYARKKASFNRAVFYGYITTMLGFGACLFIPFPLLAQLALYAMISLSIAYMSFAFIYPHLGLNPPRLFAFISHLRKPCVPSFIFLFLAFLGFIYAAWHTRLDFDLSKLDYHNTQMLEQKAFFEELHNDIPQVLLQAREPQGLMLFVRGLLSEGLNLTFNKKQGETQEKHFYLLANMTQEQIKHATSLLEALKTNSNSNLKLWNTEEQKQILESDLMLETRPLQSIMDNLADSIYKPMMFVLSLALGLMLLSLALSLRKDFFHAAGFVLFPLSVALCVIASHSEFNMMHLFALLILVVVSVDYGIYAIKEGENPRTNHAIIFSALTTGASFGILILSQTKALNSFGEVIFSGMCCMLILLVFGRFGERF
;
A
#
# COMPACT_ATOMS: atom_id res chain seq x y z
N MET A 1 -11.11 39.87 -21.27
CA MET A 1 -10.60 38.77 -20.40
C MET A 1 -10.52 39.29 -18.97
N ASN A 2 -11.31 38.75 -18.05
CA ASN A 2 -11.42 39.31 -16.70
C ASN A 2 -10.05 39.25 -15.99
N LYS A 3 -9.69 40.33 -15.28
CA LYS A 3 -8.44 40.42 -14.49
C LYS A 3 -8.22 39.20 -13.56
N PHE A 4 -9.31 38.58 -13.12
CA PHE A 4 -9.28 37.35 -12.31
C PHE A 4 -8.83 36.10 -13.09
N VAL A 5 -9.17 35.97 -14.38
CA VAL A 5 -8.71 34.85 -15.22
C VAL A 5 -7.21 34.93 -15.42
N SER A 6 -6.69 36.14 -15.69
CA SER A 6 -5.24 36.35 -15.82
C SER A 6 -4.51 36.12 -14.50
N LEU A 7 -5.09 36.51 -13.36
CA LEU A 7 -4.47 36.26 -12.05
C LEU A 7 -4.40 34.75 -11.73
N HIS A 8 -5.45 33.98 -11.99
CA HIS A 8 -5.43 32.52 -11.82
C HIS A 8 -4.39 31.84 -12.70
N LEU A 9 -4.29 32.26 -13.96
CA LEU A 9 -3.32 31.69 -14.90
C LEU A 9 -1.87 31.99 -14.47
N ILE A 10 -1.61 33.23 -14.04
CA ILE A 10 -0.29 33.65 -13.54
C ILE A 10 0.06 32.84 -12.28
N LEU A 11 -0.87 32.72 -11.33
CA LEU A 11 -0.67 31.94 -10.11
C LEU A 11 -0.40 30.47 -10.43
N PHE A 12 -1.14 29.88 -11.38
CA PHE A 12 -0.92 28.52 -11.84
C PHE A 12 0.48 28.34 -12.43
N ILE A 13 0.92 29.24 -13.33
CA ILE A 13 2.25 29.16 -13.94
C ILE A 13 3.35 29.29 -12.89
N CYS A 14 3.21 30.23 -11.94
CA CYS A 14 4.20 30.41 -10.87
C CYS A 14 4.29 29.17 -9.97
N ILE A 15 3.15 28.63 -9.52
CA ILE A 15 3.13 27.47 -8.64
C ILE A 15 3.59 26.21 -9.38
N PHE A 16 3.23 26.04 -10.65
CA PHE A 16 3.71 24.95 -11.47
C PHE A 16 5.23 25.01 -11.69
N GLY A 17 5.77 26.22 -11.88
CA GLY A 17 7.24 26.42 -11.96
C GLY A 17 7.93 26.06 -10.65
N ILE A 18 7.38 26.45 -9.51
CA ILE A 18 7.87 26.08 -8.18
C ILE A 18 7.78 24.55 -7.97
N PHE A 19 6.68 23.93 -8.40
CA PHE A 19 6.48 22.48 -8.35
C PHE A 19 7.58 21.74 -9.10
N LEU A 20 7.87 22.11 -10.34
CA LEU A 20 8.92 21.47 -11.14
C LEU A 20 10.33 21.66 -10.55
N TRP A 21 10.54 22.71 -9.78
CA TRP A 21 11.83 22.99 -9.15
C TRP A 21 12.03 22.27 -7.81
N ILE A 22 10.95 22.09 -7.02
CA ILE A 22 11.02 21.51 -5.65
C ILE A 22 10.80 19.99 -5.68
N VAL A 23 10.04 19.46 -6.64
CA VAL A 23 9.70 18.04 -6.64
C VAL A 23 10.94 17.20 -6.96
N ASP A 24 11.45 16.58 -5.92
CA ASP A 24 12.44 15.53 -6.01
C ASP A 24 11.72 14.17 -6.07
N SER A 25 11.83 13.51 -7.21
CA SER A 25 11.21 12.19 -7.44
C SER A 25 11.73 11.12 -6.47
N SER A 26 12.92 11.32 -5.88
CA SER A 26 13.49 10.40 -4.89
C SER A 26 12.67 10.32 -3.59
N ARG A 27 11.83 11.33 -3.31
CA ARG A 27 10.94 11.36 -2.16
C ARG A 27 9.60 10.66 -2.37
N ILE A 28 9.31 10.29 -3.63
CA ILE A 28 8.07 9.57 -3.95
C ILE A 28 8.38 8.08 -3.93
N SER A 29 7.88 7.41 -2.91
CA SER A 29 8.09 5.97 -2.76
C SER A 29 7.02 5.17 -3.49
N GLN A 30 7.48 4.08 -4.10
CA GLN A 30 6.65 3.06 -4.75
C GLN A 30 6.62 1.76 -3.93
N GLU A 31 7.34 1.73 -2.81
CA GLU A 31 7.46 0.55 -1.97
C GLU A 31 6.25 0.36 -1.07
N VAL A 32 5.71 -0.86 -1.06
CA VAL A 32 4.57 -1.23 -0.21
C VAL A 32 4.90 -1.10 1.28
N LEU A 33 6.15 -1.35 1.68
CA LEU A 33 6.58 -1.21 3.07
C LEU A 33 6.51 0.23 3.59
N ASP A 34 6.67 1.24 2.72
CA ASP A 34 6.54 2.64 3.10
C ASP A 34 5.08 3.07 3.39
N LEU A 35 4.11 2.18 3.12
CA LEU A 35 2.72 2.36 3.55
C LEU A 35 2.54 2.13 5.06
N PHE A 36 3.48 1.44 5.72
CA PHE A 36 3.38 0.98 7.10
C PHE A 36 4.20 1.84 8.06
N PRO A 37 3.81 1.85 9.35
CA PRO A 37 4.56 2.57 10.37
C PRO A 37 5.96 1.99 10.54
N ASP A 38 6.88 2.85 10.92
CA ASP A 38 8.25 2.47 11.28
C ASP A 38 8.22 1.79 12.66
N ASN A 39 8.31 0.45 12.66
CA ASN A 39 8.32 -0.38 13.86
C ASN A 39 9.27 -1.59 13.68
N ASP A 40 9.52 -2.34 14.76
CA ASP A 40 10.44 -3.47 14.75
C ASP A 40 10.05 -4.55 13.71
N ASN A 41 8.76 -4.81 13.50
CA ASN A 41 8.32 -5.78 12.50
C ASN A 41 8.65 -5.32 11.08
N ARG A 42 8.50 -4.01 10.77
CA ARG A 42 8.91 -3.45 9.49
C ARG A 42 10.41 -3.57 9.27
N ALA A 43 11.22 -3.24 10.30
CA ALA A 43 12.67 -3.38 10.25
C ALA A 43 13.10 -4.82 9.96
N LEU A 44 12.45 -5.81 10.60
CA LEU A 44 12.70 -7.23 10.33
C LEU A 44 12.34 -7.64 8.90
N ILE A 45 11.22 -7.17 8.36
CA ILE A 45 10.81 -7.45 6.97
C ILE A 45 11.84 -6.83 6.00
N GLU A 46 12.25 -5.60 6.24
CA GLU A 46 13.25 -4.92 5.42
C GLU A 46 14.60 -5.65 5.46
N ALA A 47 15.05 -6.06 6.66
CA ALA A 47 16.25 -6.88 6.83
C ALA A 47 16.15 -8.21 6.05
N HIS A 48 15.02 -8.92 6.13
CA HIS A 48 14.79 -10.14 5.35
C HIS A 48 14.89 -9.91 3.83
N ARG A 49 14.38 -8.79 3.32
CA ARG A 49 14.48 -8.43 1.89
C ARG A 49 15.92 -8.30 1.41
N HIS A 50 16.82 -7.79 2.24
CA HIS A 50 18.25 -7.68 1.91
C HIS A 50 18.97 -9.03 1.82
N PHE A 51 18.38 -10.10 2.36
CA PHE A 51 18.86 -11.47 2.23
C PHE A 51 18.06 -12.27 1.18
N ALA A 52 16.93 -11.76 0.72
CA ALA A 52 16.21 -12.38 -0.39
C ALA A 52 17.11 -12.43 -1.62
N ASN A 53 17.24 -13.60 -2.22
CA ASN A 53 18.02 -13.78 -3.44
C ASN A 53 17.31 -13.18 -4.65
N SER A 54 16.94 -11.90 -4.57
CA SER A 54 16.20 -11.19 -5.61
C SER A 54 16.97 -11.10 -6.93
N LYS A 55 18.30 -11.17 -6.87
CA LYS A 55 19.15 -11.25 -8.07
C LYS A 55 19.10 -12.59 -8.77
N TYR A 56 18.61 -13.64 -8.11
CA TYR A 56 18.55 -14.98 -8.68
C TYR A 56 17.14 -15.34 -9.09
N ILE A 57 16.93 -15.54 -10.37
CA ILE A 57 15.67 -15.98 -10.94
C ILE A 57 15.71 -17.50 -11.09
N PRO A 58 14.90 -18.26 -10.34
CA PRO A 58 14.72 -19.68 -10.60
C PRO A 58 14.03 -19.87 -11.94
N LEU A 59 14.60 -20.73 -12.76
CA LEU A 59 14.13 -21.10 -14.09
C LEU A 59 14.01 -22.60 -14.20
N ALA A 60 12.83 -23.13 -14.52
CA ALA A 60 12.60 -24.55 -14.70
C ALA A 60 11.99 -24.84 -16.07
N LEU A 61 12.35 -25.98 -16.66
CA LEU A 61 11.75 -26.50 -17.89
C LEU A 61 11.31 -27.95 -17.68
N ARG A 62 10.11 -28.29 -18.12
CA ARG A 62 9.51 -29.59 -17.92
C ARG A 62 10.21 -30.71 -18.72
N GLY A 63 10.40 -31.85 -18.06
CA GLY A 63 10.91 -33.09 -18.67
C GLY A 63 12.31 -33.48 -18.19
N PHE A 64 12.63 -34.78 -18.25
CA PHE A 64 13.89 -35.39 -17.79
C PHE A 64 14.63 -36.17 -18.89
N ASP A 65 14.02 -36.26 -20.07
CA ASP A 65 14.59 -37.00 -21.20
C ASP A 65 15.71 -36.24 -21.92
N LYS A 66 16.46 -36.88 -22.76
CA LYS A 66 17.57 -36.28 -23.50
C LYS A 66 17.14 -35.12 -24.42
N SER A 67 15.91 -35.19 -24.95
CA SER A 67 15.37 -34.14 -25.80
C SER A 67 15.07 -32.88 -24.98
N SER A 68 14.47 -33.04 -23.80
CA SER A 68 14.20 -31.96 -22.84
C SER A 68 15.50 -31.32 -22.32
N LYS A 69 16.55 -32.11 -22.09
CA LYS A 69 17.87 -31.60 -21.74
C LYS A 69 18.43 -30.67 -22.83
N LYS A 70 18.37 -31.11 -24.10
CA LYS A 70 18.83 -30.29 -25.23
C LYS A 70 18.01 -29.00 -25.40
N ARG A 71 16.68 -29.08 -25.21
CA ARG A 71 15.79 -27.89 -25.18
C ARG A 71 16.16 -26.94 -24.06
N PHE A 72 16.46 -27.49 -22.88
CA PHE A 72 16.87 -26.67 -21.73
C PHE A 72 18.21 -25.98 -21.97
N GLU A 73 19.23 -26.68 -22.49
CA GLU A 73 20.52 -26.10 -22.88
C GLU A 73 20.35 -24.99 -23.93
N THR A 74 19.44 -25.17 -24.89
CA THR A 74 19.13 -24.14 -25.89
C THR A 74 18.45 -22.92 -25.24
N LEU A 75 17.49 -23.15 -24.34
CA LEU A 75 16.86 -22.08 -23.57
C LEU A 75 17.90 -21.28 -22.77
N LEU A 76 18.79 -21.96 -22.04
CA LEU A 76 19.83 -21.28 -21.25
C LEU A 76 20.76 -20.44 -22.14
N SER A 77 21.11 -20.93 -23.34
CA SER A 77 21.92 -20.16 -24.29
C SER A 77 21.21 -18.91 -24.83
N GLN A 78 19.88 -18.88 -24.83
CA GLN A 78 19.08 -17.69 -25.17
C GLN A 78 18.98 -16.75 -23.98
N VAL A 79 18.76 -17.26 -22.77
CA VAL A 79 18.74 -16.47 -21.53
C VAL A 79 20.09 -15.77 -21.27
N GLU A 80 21.20 -16.46 -21.55
CA GLU A 80 22.55 -15.88 -21.41
C GLU A 80 22.80 -14.66 -22.30
N LYS A 81 22.06 -14.53 -23.42
CA LYS A 81 22.15 -13.38 -24.33
C LYS A 81 21.39 -12.15 -23.85
N ILE A 82 20.57 -12.28 -22.81
CA ILE A 82 19.82 -11.15 -22.23
C ILE A 82 20.83 -10.22 -21.54
N PRO A 83 20.85 -8.91 -21.87
CA PRO A 83 21.93 -8.00 -21.41
C PRO A 83 22.07 -7.92 -19.88
N ASN A 84 20.97 -8.02 -19.15
CA ASN A 84 20.94 -7.95 -17.68
C ASN A 84 21.29 -9.28 -16.99
N VAL A 85 21.52 -10.36 -17.72
CA VAL A 85 21.96 -11.63 -17.13
C VAL A 85 23.47 -11.60 -16.88
N ALA A 86 23.87 -11.87 -15.65
CA ALA A 86 25.26 -11.92 -15.21
C ALA A 86 25.85 -13.32 -15.36
N SER A 87 25.13 -14.33 -14.85
CA SER A 87 25.56 -15.71 -14.86
C SER A 87 24.36 -16.68 -14.79
N ILE A 88 24.58 -17.95 -15.18
CA ILE A 88 23.57 -19.01 -15.05
C ILE A 88 24.21 -20.20 -14.33
N SER A 89 23.63 -20.59 -13.19
CA SER A 89 24.09 -21.74 -12.42
C SER A 89 23.11 -22.91 -12.59
N GLN A 90 23.64 -24.04 -13.01
CA GLN A 90 22.90 -25.30 -13.11
C GLN A 90 23.17 -26.23 -11.93
N PHE A 91 24.01 -25.81 -11.00
CA PHE A 91 24.44 -26.60 -9.86
C PHE A 91 24.21 -25.85 -8.56
N ARG A 92 23.76 -26.55 -7.54
CA ARG A 92 23.65 -26.01 -6.17
C ARG A 92 25.00 -26.24 -5.47
N PRO A 93 25.59 -25.20 -4.86
CA PRO A 93 26.75 -25.40 -4.03
C PRO A 93 26.35 -26.30 -2.83
N SER A 94 27.21 -27.26 -2.50
CA SER A 94 26.99 -28.11 -1.32
C SER A 94 26.93 -27.27 -0.05
N GLN A 95 26.27 -27.78 1.00
CA GLN A 95 26.27 -27.12 2.31
C GLN A 95 27.69 -26.84 2.81
N GLN A 96 28.61 -27.74 2.55
CA GLN A 96 30.01 -27.59 2.90
C GLN A 96 30.68 -26.44 2.14
N GLN A 97 30.36 -26.26 0.87
CA GLN A 97 30.89 -25.15 0.07
C GLN A 97 30.30 -23.80 0.52
N GLN A 98 29.02 -23.78 0.86
CA GLN A 98 28.39 -22.57 1.41
C GLN A 98 29.01 -22.18 2.77
N LEU A 99 29.26 -23.16 3.63
CA LEU A 99 29.94 -22.91 4.91
C LEU A 99 31.39 -22.46 4.69
N TYR A 100 32.11 -23.06 3.76
CA TYR A 100 33.48 -22.62 3.41
C TYR A 100 33.50 -21.18 2.89
N ASP A 101 32.58 -20.81 2.01
CA ASP A 101 32.44 -19.43 1.51
C ASP A 101 32.15 -18.43 2.64
N PHE A 102 31.29 -18.81 3.60
CA PHE A 102 31.04 -18.00 4.79
C PHE A 102 32.28 -17.85 5.67
N LEU A 103 33.00 -18.94 5.96
CA LEU A 103 34.20 -18.92 6.81
C LEU A 103 35.34 -18.10 6.19
N THR A 104 35.42 -18.04 4.86
CA THR A 104 36.44 -17.27 4.14
C THR A 104 36.09 -15.80 3.99
N ASN A 105 34.79 -15.46 3.93
CA ASN A 105 34.34 -14.07 3.79
C ASN A 105 33.05 -13.79 4.58
N PRO A 106 33.12 -13.77 5.92
CA PRO A 106 31.95 -13.56 6.80
C PRO A 106 31.25 -12.22 6.57
N SER A 107 32.01 -11.18 6.22
CA SER A 107 31.49 -9.81 6.03
C SER A 107 30.50 -9.71 4.87
N SER A 108 30.58 -10.60 3.87
CA SER A 108 29.63 -10.64 2.75
C SER A 108 28.26 -11.19 3.12
N TYR A 109 28.10 -11.72 4.33
CA TYR A 109 26.85 -12.27 4.85
C TYR A 109 26.23 -11.39 5.95
N LEU A 110 27.01 -10.45 6.49
CA LEU A 110 26.56 -9.54 7.56
C LEU A 110 25.95 -8.27 6.95
N LEU A 111 24.66 -8.04 7.16
CA LEU A 111 24.00 -6.81 6.78
C LEU A 111 24.36 -5.71 7.78
N THR A 112 24.94 -4.62 7.28
CA THR A 112 25.47 -3.52 8.10
C THR A 112 24.57 -2.30 8.01
N PRO A 113 24.40 -1.54 9.12
CA PRO A 113 23.71 -0.25 9.08
C PRO A 113 24.42 0.76 8.18
N ASP A 114 23.64 1.62 7.52
CA ASP A 114 24.10 2.70 6.63
C ASP A 114 24.66 3.91 7.44
N SER A 115 25.33 3.67 8.52
CA SER A 115 25.97 4.72 9.27
C SER A 115 27.43 4.79 8.90
N ASN A 116 27.92 5.96 8.52
CA ASN A 116 29.25 6.51 8.25
C ASN A 116 30.50 5.86 8.91
N SER A 117 30.41 4.71 9.48
CA SER A 117 31.53 3.93 9.95
C SER A 117 31.91 2.90 8.89
N GLN A 118 32.87 3.24 8.04
CA GLN A 118 33.81 2.29 7.44
C GLN A 118 34.56 1.57 8.60
N VAL A 119 33.86 0.79 9.38
CA VAL A 119 34.47 -0.18 10.25
C VAL A 119 34.91 -1.29 9.30
N ASP A 120 36.20 -1.43 9.11
CA ASP A 120 36.79 -2.55 8.39
C ASP A 120 36.46 -3.83 9.19
N LEU A 121 35.29 -4.43 8.90
CA LEU A 121 34.71 -5.56 9.63
C LEU A 121 35.30 -6.86 9.07
N ASP A 122 36.60 -7.06 9.27
CA ASP A 122 37.25 -8.33 8.91
C ASP A 122 37.13 -9.34 10.08
N PHE A 123 36.19 -10.26 9.94
CA PHE A 123 35.99 -11.36 10.87
C PHE A 123 36.73 -12.65 10.48
N THR A 124 37.52 -12.65 9.42
CA THR A 124 38.20 -13.85 8.89
C THR A 124 39.09 -14.51 9.95
N GLN A 125 39.82 -13.71 10.74
CA GLN A 125 40.66 -14.22 11.81
C GLN A 125 39.87 -14.91 12.93
N MET A 126 38.65 -14.45 13.20
CA MET A 126 37.78 -15.07 14.25
C MET A 126 37.39 -16.50 13.89
N PHE A 127 37.21 -16.80 12.61
CA PHE A 127 36.84 -18.11 12.09
C PHE A 127 38.03 -18.96 11.64
N ALA A 128 39.23 -18.44 11.65
CA ALA A 128 40.46 -19.15 11.23
C ALA A 128 40.65 -20.54 11.90
N PRO A 129 40.39 -20.75 13.22
CA PRO A 129 40.53 -22.08 13.82
C PRO A 129 39.52 -23.09 13.21
N ILE A 130 38.29 -22.68 12.98
CA ILE A 130 37.26 -23.54 12.37
C ILE A 130 37.60 -23.83 10.91
N LEU A 131 38.06 -22.83 10.18
CA LEU A 131 38.49 -22.97 8.78
C LEU A 131 39.67 -23.94 8.66
N HIS A 132 40.65 -23.85 9.53
CA HIS A 132 41.79 -24.79 9.57
C HIS A 132 41.34 -26.22 9.86
N THR A 133 40.46 -26.42 10.81
CA THR A 133 39.88 -27.74 11.13
C THR A 133 39.09 -28.29 9.95
N PHE A 134 38.32 -27.42 9.29
CA PHE A 134 37.55 -27.77 8.10
C PHE A 134 38.45 -28.18 6.92
N GLN A 135 39.54 -27.46 6.68
CA GLN A 135 40.49 -27.73 5.59
C GLN A 135 41.32 -29.02 5.86
N THR A 136 41.62 -29.32 7.13
CA THR A 136 42.39 -30.52 7.49
C THR A 136 41.53 -31.79 7.50
N SER A 137 40.24 -31.68 7.71
CA SER A 137 39.29 -32.80 7.72
C SER A 137 38.79 -33.20 6.35
N GLN A 138 38.99 -32.37 5.32
CA GLN A 138 38.50 -32.62 3.96
C GLN A 138 39.62 -32.55 2.94
N THR A 139 39.69 -33.57 2.08
CA THR A 139 40.58 -33.52 0.91
C THR A 139 40.09 -32.49 -0.11
N PRO A 140 40.98 -31.68 -0.72
CA PRO A 140 40.59 -30.64 -1.69
C PRO A 140 39.74 -31.11 -2.87
N GLN A 141 39.80 -32.39 -3.20
CA GLN A 141 39.00 -33.01 -4.26
C GLN A 141 37.51 -33.14 -3.92
N ILE A 142 37.15 -33.30 -2.65
CA ILE A 142 35.74 -33.42 -2.22
C ILE A 142 34.99 -32.08 -2.39
N LEU A 143 35.67 -30.95 -2.28
CA LEU A 143 35.10 -29.61 -2.44
C LEU A 143 34.77 -29.28 -3.92
N GLN A 144 35.46 -29.90 -4.89
CA GLN A 144 35.19 -29.68 -6.32
C GLN A 144 34.15 -30.62 -6.92
N ASP A 145 33.99 -31.84 -6.40
CA ASP A 145 33.13 -32.88 -7.00
C ASP A 145 31.71 -32.97 -6.42
N SER A 146 31.39 -32.20 -5.37
CA SER A 146 30.06 -32.27 -4.71
C SER A 146 29.01 -31.34 -5.31
N ARG A 147 29.07 -31.07 -6.61
CA ARG A 147 28.05 -30.28 -7.33
C ARG A 147 26.88 -31.19 -7.70
N SER A 148 25.76 -31.02 -7.01
CA SER A 148 24.52 -31.68 -7.39
C SER A 148 23.81 -30.88 -8.49
N PRO A 149 23.38 -31.52 -9.60
CA PRO A 149 22.60 -30.82 -10.60
C PRO A 149 21.30 -30.29 -9.99
N LEU A 150 20.92 -29.09 -10.35
CA LEU A 150 19.65 -28.51 -9.95
C LEU A 150 18.53 -29.21 -10.73
N ILE A 151 17.67 -29.91 -10.01
CA ILE A 151 16.51 -30.62 -10.55
C ILE A 151 15.28 -30.18 -9.74
N ALA A 152 14.25 -29.72 -10.44
CA ALA A 152 12.95 -29.50 -9.84
C ALA A 152 12.27 -30.88 -9.70
N LYS A 153 12.11 -31.38 -8.46
CA LYS A 153 11.45 -32.67 -8.19
C LYS A 153 10.11 -32.73 -8.93
N ASP A 154 9.86 -33.83 -9.62
CA ASP A 154 8.63 -34.12 -10.34
C ASP A 154 8.30 -33.17 -11.53
N TYR A 155 9.17 -32.23 -11.89
CA TYR A 155 8.93 -31.32 -12.99
C TYR A 155 9.97 -31.43 -14.12
N GLY A 156 11.25 -31.16 -13.84
CA GLY A 156 12.29 -31.18 -14.85
C GLY A 156 13.60 -30.51 -14.46
N PHE A 157 14.32 -30.03 -15.47
CA PHE A 157 15.59 -29.32 -15.28
C PHE A 157 15.39 -27.94 -14.69
N TYR A 158 16.34 -27.50 -13.85
CA TYR A 158 16.28 -26.26 -13.10
C TYR A 158 17.63 -25.52 -13.19
N ALA A 159 17.57 -24.19 -13.25
CA ALA A 159 18.74 -23.33 -13.19
C ALA A 159 18.42 -22.07 -12.38
N LEU A 160 19.45 -21.43 -11.84
CA LEU A 160 19.40 -20.11 -11.22
C LEU A 160 20.06 -19.10 -12.17
N VAL A 161 19.30 -18.11 -12.59
CA VAL A 161 19.76 -17.02 -13.47
C VAL A 161 20.08 -15.81 -12.59
N GLU A 162 21.33 -15.37 -12.56
CA GLU A 162 21.76 -14.20 -11.80
C GLU A 162 21.64 -12.93 -12.65
N LEU A 163 21.03 -11.88 -12.09
CA LEU A 163 20.91 -10.58 -12.71
C LEU A 163 22.07 -9.66 -12.32
N ARG A 164 22.45 -8.76 -13.23
CA ARG A 164 23.46 -7.72 -12.99
C ARG A 164 22.90 -6.57 -12.17
N SER A 165 21.71 -6.12 -12.51
CA SER A 165 21.04 -4.96 -11.94
C SER A 165 19.58 -5.26 -11.61
N LEU A 166 19.09 -4.60 -10.55
CA LEU A 166 17.68 -4.62 -10.13
C LEU A 166 16.97 -3.28 -10.41
N GLU A 167 17.55 -2.43 -11.27
CA GLU A 167 16.90 -1.19 -11.70
C GLU A 167 15.63 -1.48 -12.50
N ASP A 168 14.57 -0.72 -12.26
CA ASP A 168 13.25 -0.94 -12.84
C ASP A 168 13.23 -0.95 -14.36
N THR A 169 14.08 -0.13 -15.00
CA THR A 169 14.20 -0.08 -16.46
C THR A 169 14.79 -1.35 -17.05
N GLU A 170 15.84 -1.87 -16.40
CA GLU A 170 16.52 -3.10 -16.80
C GLU A 170 15.67 -4.33 -16.47
N LEU A 171 14.99 -4.32 -15.31
CA LEU A 171 14.05 -5.38 -14.95
C LEU A 171 12.88 -5.48 -15.92
N LYS A 172 12.32 -4.34 -16.39
CA LYS A 172 11.25 -4.34 -17.41
C LYS A 172 11.69 -4.98 -18.72
N SER A 173 12.87 -4.61 -19.21
CA SER A 173 13.41 -5.17 -20.45
C SER A 173 13.71 -6.67 -20.31
N THR A 174 14.23 -7.07 -19.15
CA THR A 174 14.50 -8.47 -18.81
C THR A 174 13.20 -9.28 -18.74
N LEU A 175 12.20 -8.79 -18.03
CA LEU A 175 10.86 -9.43 -17.94
C LEU A 175 10.23 -9.59 -19.33
N GLN A 176 10.34 -8.57 -20.19
CA GLN A 176 9.85 -8.66 -21.57
C GLN A 176 10.53 -9.80 -22.33
N SER A 177 11.85 -9.93 -22.21
CA SER A 177 12.62 -11.00 -22.83
C SER A 177 12.21 -12.39 -22.29
N PHE A 178 11.97 -12.50 -20.97
CA PHE A 178 11.46 -13.76 -20.38
C PHE A 178 10.05 -14.12 -20.88
N LYS A 179 9.15 -13.16 -21.06
CA LYS A 179 7.81 -13.38 -21.65
C LYS A 179 7.88 -13.83 -23.11
N GLU A 180 8.81 -13.28 -23.89
CA GLU A 180 9.05 -13.72 -25.27
C GLU A 180 9.55 -15.17 -25.31
N LEU A 181 10.45 -15.56 -24.39
CA LEU A 181 10.91 -16.93 -24.25
C LEU A 181 9.78 -17.85 -23.79
N GLU A 182 8.95 -17.44 -22.83
CA GLU A 182 7.79 -18.21 -22.36
C GLU A 182 6.81 -18.51 -23.51
N SER A 183 6.59 -17.57 -24.41
CA SER A 183 5.77 -17.80 -25.60
C SER A 183 6.31 -18.90 -26.54
N SER A 184 7.65 -19.07 -26.55
CA SER A 184 8.34 -20.09 -27.34
C SER A 184 8.51 -21.42 -26.59
N TYR A 185 8.54 -21.36 -25.27
CA TYR A 185 8.71 -22.50 -24.36
C TYR A 185 7.54 -22.57 -23.37
N THR A 186 6.40 -23.08 -23.79
CA THR A 186 5.15 -23.11 -22.99
C THR A 186 5.28 -23.90 -21.67
N ASP A 187 6.27 -24.78 -21.56
CA ASP A 187 6.57 -25.57 -20.36
C ASP A 187 7.64 -24.92 -19.47
N MET A 188 8.03 -23.68 -19.76
CA MET A 188 8.97 -22.91 -18.94
C MET A 188 8.26 -22.33 -17.73
N ARG A 189 8.92 -22.38 -16.58
CA ARG A 189 8.51 -21.68 -15.35
C ARG A 189 9.66 -20.83 -14.85
N TYR A 190 9.34 -19.64 -14.40
CA TYR A 190 10.28 -18.72 -13.76
C TYR A 190 9.55 -17.86 -12.75
N PHE A 191 10.26 -17.41 -11.72
CA PHE A 191 9.69 -16.51 -10.74
C PHE A 191 10.73 -15.52 -10.25
N SER A 192 10.32 -14.26 -10.11
CA SER A 192 11.07 -13.22 -9.40
C SER A 192 10.08 -12.27 -8.72
N ALA A 193 10.31 -12.02 -7.44
CA ALA A 193 9.52 -11.03 -6.70
C ALA A 193 9.66 -9.62 -7.30
N ASP A 194 10.85 -9.28 -7.83
CA ASP A 194 11.09 -8.01 -8.51
C ASP A 194 10.40 -7.92 -9.86
N PHE A 195 10.28 -9.01 -10.61
CA PHE A 195 9.46 -9.04 -11.83
C PHE A 195 7.99 -8.79 -11.51
N MET A 196 7.48 -9.46 -10.47
CA MET A 196 6.11 -9.26 -10.01
C MET A 196 5.88 -7.80 -9.57
N ARG A 197 6.82 -7.21 -8.81
CA ARG A 197 6.77 -5.81 -8.38
C ARG A 197 6.70 -4.84 -9.56
N VAL A 198 7.60 -4.99 -10.52
CA VAL A 198 7.69 -4.09 -11.69
C VAL A 198 6.47 -4.23 -12.61
N GLU A 199 5.97 -5.45 -12.80
CA GLU A 199 4.76 -5.71 -13.58
C GLU A 199 3.53 -5.11 -12.91
N ASN A 200 3.32 -5.40 -11.62
CA ASN A 200 2.20 -4.88 -10.84
C ASN A 200 2.18 -3.35 -10.84
N LEU A 201 3.32 -2.71 -10.60
CA LEU A 201 3.42 -1.26 -10.65
C LEU A 201 3.03 -0.70 -12.02
N GLY A 202 3.52 -1.31 -13.10
CA GLY A 202 3.18 -0.89 -14.46
C GLY A 202 1.68 -0.99 -14.74
N LEU A 203 1.05 -2.08 -14.30
CA LEU A 203 -0.39 -2.32 -14.46
C LEU A 203 -1.22 -1.36 -13.60
N ILE A 204 -0.84 -1.16 -12.34
CA ILE A 204 -1.52 -0.21 -11.43
C ILE A 204 -1.48 1.21 -12.02
N LEU A 205 -0.32 1.67 -12.48
CA LEU A 205 -0.20 3.01 -13.08
C LEU A 205 -1.03 3.16 -14.35
N GLN A 206 -1.03 2.15 -15.22
CA GLN A 206 -1.85 2.16 -16.42
C GLN A 206 -3.33 2.19 -16.09
N GLU A 207 -3.75 1.38 -15.12
CA GLU A 207 -5.14 1.29 -14.67
C GLU A 207 -5.60 2.60 -14.01
N VAL A 208 -4.81 3.14 -13.09
CA VAL A 208 -5.11 4.44 -12.43
C VAL A 208 -5.24 5.55 -13.47
N ASN A 209 -4.33 5.63 -14.44
CA ASN A 209 -4.41 6.63 -15.51
C ASN A 209 -5.67 6.48 -16.37
N PHE A 210 -6.06 5.24 -16.70
CA PHE A 210 -7.30 4.96 -17.43
C PHE A 210 -8.53 5.39 -16.64
N LEU A 211 -8.59 5.02 -15.35
CA LEU A 211 -9.71 5.33 -14.45
C LEU A 211 -9.85 6.85 -14.24
N LEU A 212 -8.72 7.54 -14.02
CA LEU A 212 -8.70 9.02 -13.91
C LEU A 212 -9.15 9.70 -15.21
N GLY A 213 -8.68 9.18 -16.35
CA GLY A 213 -9.10 9.67 -17.67
C GLY A 213 -10.60 9.53 -17.88
N PHE A 214 -11.17 8.38 -17.51
CA PHE A 214 -12.61 8.14 -17.63
C PHE A 214 -13.43 8.99 -16.66
N ALA A 215 -13.00 9.11 -15.39
CA ALA A 215 -13.65 9.99 -14.42
C ALA A 215 -13.66 11.47 -14.92
N SER A 216 -12.54 11.92 -15.51
CA SER A 216 -12.43 13.24 -16.12
C SER A 216 -13.38 13.39 -17.31
N LEU A 217 -13.52 12.36 -18.14
CA LEU A 217 -14.47 12.36 -19.26
C LEU A 217 -15.92 12.49 -18.76
N VAL A 218 -16.31 11.72 -17.75
CA VAL A 218 -17.64 11.80 -17.13
C VAL A 218 -17.90 13.21 -16.61
N PHE A 219 -16.90 13.80 -15.92
CA PHE A 219 -16.97 15.18 -15.45
C PHE A 219 -17.19 16.17 -16.61
N VAL A 220 -16.38 16.09 -17.66
CA VAL A 220 -16.50 16.96 -18.83
C VAL A 220 -17.87 16.81 -19.49
N VAL A 221 -18.35 15.58 -19.72
CA VAL A 221 -19.67 15.34 -20.33
C VAL A 221 -20.78 15.95 -19.48
N LEU A 222 -20.75 15.73 -18.16
CA LEU A 222 -21.78 16.26 -17.26
C LEU A 222 -21.81 17.79 -17.29
N TYR A 223 -20.67 18.45 -17.19
CA TYR A 223 -20.58 19.90 -17.02
C TYR A 223 -20.64 20.68 -18.34
N PHE A 224 -20.02 20.18 -19.40
CA PHE A 224 -20.05 20.83 -20.71
C PHE A 224 -21.34 20.54 -21.48
N VAL A 225 -21.77 19.28 -21.52
CA VAL A 225 -22.89 18.84 -22.36
C VAL A 225 -24.21 18.97 -21.62
N ILE A 226 -24.32 18.43 -20.41
CA ILE A 226 -25.57 18.36 -19.64
C ILE A 226 -25.87 19.72 -19.00
N LEU A 227 -24.96 20.22 -18.15
CA LEU A 227 -25.18 21.47 -17.41
C LEU A 227 -24.90 22.72 -18.24
N ARG A 228 -24.14 22.62 -19.33
CA ARG A 228 -23.78 23.70 -20.23
C ARG A 228 -23.17 24.92 -19.55
N ILE A 229 -22.21 24.68 -18.63
CA ILE A 229 -21.48 25.71 -17.88
C ILE A 229 -19.97 25.68 -18.18
N PRO A 230 -19.54 25.83 -19.46
CA PRO A 230 -18.15 25.61 -19.88
C PRO A 230 -17.15 26.51 -19.17
N LEU A 231 -17.49 27.78 -18.92
CA LEU A 231 -16.59 28.71 -18.26
C LEU A 231 -16.32 28.30 -16.80
N LEU A 232 -17.38 27.92 -16.08
CA LEU A 232 -17.25 27.47 -14.69
C LEU A 232 -16.45 26.15 -14.64
N THR A 233 -16.71 25.24 -15.56
CA THR A 233 -15.98 23.98 -15.67
C THR A 233 -14.49 24.20 -15.86
N PHE A 234 -14.10 25.08 -16.80
CA PHE A 234 -12.70 25.41 -17.03
C PHE A 234 -12.03 25.97 -15.76
N HIS A 235 -12.68 26.92 -15.10
CA HIS A 235 -12.16 27.46 -13.84
C HIS A 235 -12.04 26.39 -12.76
N THR A 236 -13.01 25.47 -12.65
CA THR A 236 -13.00 24.39 -11.67
C THR A 236 -11.84 23.44 -11.91
N ILE A 237 -11.59 23.05 -13.16
CA ILE A 237 -10.43 22.23 -13.52
C ILE A 237 -9.12 22.92 -13.12
N CYS A 238 -8.95 24.20 -13.48
CA CYS A 238 -7.77 24.97 -13.09
C CYS A 238 -7.58 25.04 -11.57
N THR A 239 -8.67 25.23 -10.82
CA THR A 239 -8.63 25.29 -9.35
C THR A 239 -8.26 23.94 -8.75
N LEU A 240 -8.80 22.83 -9.27
CA LEU A 240 -8.48 21.48 -8.76
C LEU A 240 -7.02 21.11 -9.06
N ILE A 241 -6.54 21.42 -10.26
CA ILE A 241 -5.12 21.18 -10.60
C ILE A 241 -4.22 21.98 -9.64
N LEU A 242 -4.54 23.27 -9.43
CA LEU A 242 -3.78 24.12 -8.51
C LEU A 242 -3.81 23.59 -7.06
N ALA A 243 -4.99 23.19 -6.59
CA ALA A 243 -5.16 22.63 -5.26
C ALA A 243 -4.36 21.32 -5.08
N ASN A 244 -4.35 20.45 -6.09
CA ASN A 244 -3.59 19.21 -6.10
C ASN A 244 -2.07 19.47 -6.09
N ILE A 245 -1.58 20.41 -6.92
CA ILE A 245 -0.16 20.78 -6.94
C ILE A 245 0.30 21.30 -5.56
N ILE A 246 -0.47 22.19 -4.95
CA ILE A 246 -0.15 22.72 -3.63
C ILE A 246 -0.21 21.62 -2.57
N ALA A 247 -1.20 20.72 -2.66
CA ALA A 247 -1.32 19.59 -1.73
C ALA A 247 -0.10 18.66 -1.82
N ILE A 248 0.34 18.30 -3.04
CA ILE A 248 1.56 17.51 -3.24
C ILE A 248 2.77 18.17 -2.61
N LEU A 249 2.99 19.46 -2.91
CA LEU A 249 4.12 20.22 -2.36
C LEU A 249 4.13 20.23 -0.84
N LEU A 250 2.98 20.50 -0.22
CA LEU A 250 2.90 20.60 1.24
C LEU A 250 3.04 19.22 1.91
N VAL A 251 2.49 18.15 1.32
CA VAL A 251 2.68 16.79 1.81
C VAL A 251 4.15 16.39 1.74
N LEU A 252 4.84 16.69 0.62
CA LEU A 252 6.29 16.45 0.47
C LEU A 252 7.14 17.29 1.44
N CYS A 253 6.66 18.48 1.87
CA CYS A 253 7.35 19.26 2.88
C CYS A 253 7.22 18.66 4.29
N VAL A 254 6.10 18.01 4.59
CA VAL A 254 5.82 17.45 5.92
C VAL A 254 6.41 16.05 6.09
N TYR A 255 6.31 15.22 5.05
CA TYR A 255 6.77 13.84 5.10
C TYR A 255 8.08 13.67 4.32
N PRO A 256 9.08 12.97 4.88
CA PRO A 256 10.36 12.72 4.20
C PRO A 256 10.18 11.81 2.97
N LYS A 257 9.28 10.82 3.05
CA LYS A 257 8.86 9.95 1.95
C LYS A 257 7.34 9.98 1.82
N VAL A 258 6.85 10.06 0.60
CA VAL A 258 5.41 10.08 0.29
C VAL A 258 5.11 8.95 -0.68
N THR A 259 4.09 8.16 -0.37
CA THR A 259 3.72 7.01 -1.21
C THR A 259 2.95 7.47 -2.45
N ILE A 260 3.24 6.85 -3.60
CA ILE A 260 2.53 7.13 -4.85
C ILE A 260 1.03 6.84 -4.72
N MET A 261 0.65 5.85 -3.90
CA MET A 261 -0.75 5.55 -3.60
C MET A 261 -1.44 6.72 -2.89
N ALA A 262 -0.79 7.35 -1.89
CA ALA A 262 -1.35 8.52 -1.21
C ALA A 262 -1.61 9.68 -2.18
N LEU A 263 -0.71 9.92 -3.12
CA LEU A 263 -0.88 10.95 -4.14
C LEU A 263 -2.01 10.63 -5.10
N SER A 264 -2.07 9.38 -5.60
CA SER A 264 -3.09 8.94 -6.56
C SER A 264 -4.50 8.97 -5.97
N PHE A 265 -4.70 8.41 -4.78
CA PHE A 265 -5.98 8.48 -4.08
C PHE A 265 -6.33 9.91 -3.66
N GLY A 266 -5.33 10.70 -3.23
CA GLY A 266 -5.51 12.10 -2.87
C GLY A 266 -6.05 12.95 -4.00
N MET A 267 -5.54 12.77 -5.23
CA MET A 267 -6.08 13.42 -6.42
C MET A 267 -7.54 13.02 -6.68
N GLY A 268 -7.89 11.77 -6.45
CA GLY A 268 -9.28 11.29 -6.53
C GLY A 268 -10.18 11.99 -5.51
N ILE A 269 -9.74 12.08 -4.23
CA ILE A 269 -10.49 12.70 -3.14
C ILE A 269 -10.69 14.19 -3.37
N SER A 270 -9.73 14.89 -3.97
CA SER A 270 -9.86 16.32 -4.26
C SER A 270 -11.08 16.64 -5.14
N ASN A 271 -11.57 15.67 -5.93
CA ASN A 271 -12.77 15.83 -6.74
C ASN A 271 -14.05 16.01 -5.89
N ILE A 272 -14.06 15.61 -4.61
CA ILE A 272 -15.16 15.89 -3.68
C ILE A 272 -15.40 17.40 -3.54
N ALA A 273 -14.35 18.22 -3.73
CA ALA A 273 -14.50 19.68 -3.71
C ALA A 273 -15.46 20.22 -4.79
N ILE A 274 -15.68 19.46 -5.87
CA ILE A 274 -16.65 19.83 -6.91
C ILE A 274 -18.05 19.96 -6.32
N ASP A 275 -18.37 19.17 -5.30
CA ASP A 275 -19.65 19.24 -4.60
C ASP A 275 -19.87 20.62 -3.98
N TYR A 276 -18.85 21.21 -3.37
CA TYR A 276 -18.92 22.58 -2.82
C TYR A 276 -19.20 23.61 -3.92
N MET A 277 -18.52 23.48 -5.07
CA MET A 277 -18.74 24.36 -6.22
C MET A 277 -20.18 24.24 -6.74
N MET A 278 -20.70 23.02 -6.90
CA MET A 278 -22.07 22.78 -7.35
C MET A 278 -23.11 23.39 -6.43
N HIS A 279 -22.98 23.16 -5.13
CA HIS A 279 -23.89 23.72 -4.13
C HIS A 279 -23.87 25.24 -4.15
N HIS A 280 -22.68 25.87 -4.20
CA HIS A 280 -22.58 27.33 -4.31
C HIS A 280 -23.19 27.87 -5.60
N HIS A 281 -23.02 27.16 -6.74
CA HIS A 281 -23.54 27.60 -8.02
C HIS A 281 -25.07 27.50 -8.10
N PHE A 282 -25.65 26.36 -7.67
CA PHE A 282 -27.11 26.19 -7.64
C PHE A 282 -27.78 27.11 -6.61
N PHE A 283 -27.13 27.37 -5.49
CA PHE A 283 -27.58 28.34 -4.50
C PHE A 283 -27.59 29.78 -5.03
N GLY A 284 -26.87 30.05 -6.13
CA GLY A 284 -26.78 31.37 -6.76
C GLY A 284 -25.73 32.28 -6.17
N LEU A 285 -24.77 31.76 -5.39
CA LEU A 285 -23.68 32.55 -4.82
C LEU A 285 -22.82 33.25 -5.88
N TYR A 286 -22.72 32.68 -7.09
CA TYR A 286 -21.94 33.21 -8.21
C TYR A 286 -22.72 34.23 -9.07
N ALA A 287 -24.00 34.49 -8.77
CA ALA A 287 -24.81 35.44 -9.50
C ALA A 287 -24.38 36.89 -9.23
N ARG A 288 -24.60 37.78 -10.18
CA ARG A 288 -24.29 39.22 -10.04
C ARG A 288 -25.00 39.88 -8.88
N LYS A 289 -26.24 39.44 -8.55
CA LYS A 289 -26.93 39.83 -7.32
C LYS A 289 -26.50 38.85 -6.23
N LYS A 290 -25.64 39.33 -5.33
CA LYS A 290 -25.03 38.49 -4.28
C LYS A 290 -26.09 37.80 -3.44
N ALA A 291 -26.07 36.49 -3.45
CA ALA A 291 -26.73 35.66 -2.44
C ALA A 291 -25.99 35.79 -1.09
N SER A 292 -26.68 35.49 0.00
CA SER A 292 -26.06 35.39 1.33
C SER A 292 -25.05 34.25 1.37
N PHE A 293 -24.12 34.29 2.30
CA PHE A 293 -23.15 33.24 2.53
C PHE A 293 -23.83 31.87 2.76
N ASN A 294 -23.40 30.85 2.02
CA ASN A 294 -24.00 29.51 2.10
C ASN A 294 -23.46 28.77 3.34
N ARG A 295 -24.25 28.83 4.42
CA ARG A 295 -23.89 28.22 5.71
C ARG A 295 -23.89 26.68 5.66
N ALA A 296 -24.72 26.07 4.82
CA ALA A 296 -24.81 24.60 4.74
C ALA A 296 -23.48 24.03 4.20
N VAL A 297 -22.96 24.60 3.11
CA VAL A 297 -21.68 24.18 2.53
C VAL A 297 -20.51 24.44 3.48
N PHE A 298 -20.56 25.54 4.24
CA PHE A 298 -19.53 25.80 5.27
C PHE A 298 -19.53 24.74 6.37
N TYR A 299 -20.70 24.33 6.85
CA TYR A 299 -20.76 23.26 7.86
C TYR A 299 -20.28 21.93 7.27
N GLY A 300 -20.65 21.58 6.03
CA GLY A 300 -20.12 20.43 5.33
C GLY A 300 -18.60 20.46 5.24
N TYR A 301 -18.01 21.58 4.82
CA TYR A 301 -16.56 21.73 4.77
C TYR A 301 -15.91 21.51 6.16
N ILE A 302 -16.47 22.06 7.23
CA ILE A 302 -15.90 21.89 8.59
C ILE A 302 -16.00 20.42 9.05
N THR A 303 -17.14 19.74 8.78
CA THR A 303 -17.29 18.32 9.14
C THR A 303 -16.31 17.44 8.39
N THR A 304 -16.09 17.71 7.12
CA THR A 304 -15.10 17.03 6.28
C THR A 304 -13.68 17.23 6.82
N MET A 305 -13.33 18.48 7.20
CA MET A 305 -12.02 18.77 7.80
C MET A 305 -11.82 18.06 9.15
N LEU A 306 -12.86 17.95 9.98
CA LEU A 306 -12.79 17.21 11.24
C LEU A 306 -12.57 15.72 11.01
N GLY A 307 -13.25 15.14 10.01
CA GLY A 307 -13.10 13.75 9.66
C GLY A 307 -11.69 13.40 9.20
N PHE A 308 -11.16 14.13 8.22
CA PHE A 308 -9.78 13.93 7.78
C PHE A 308 -8.75 14.32 8.85
N GLY A 309 -9.03 15.35 9.66
CA GLY A 309 -8.17 15.75 10.77
C GLY A 309 -7.99 14.65 11.82
N ALA A 310 -9.02 13.88 12.12
CA ALA A 310 -8.91 12.72 13.00
C ALA A 310 -7.95 11.65 12.42
N CYS A 311 -7.91 11.49 11.10
CA CYS A 311 -7.07 10.49 10.44
C CYS A 311 -5.56 10.82 10.46
N LEU A 312 -5.18 12.09 10.74
CA LEU A 312 -3.77 12.45 10.94
C LEU A 312 -3.14 11.73 12.14
N PHE A 313 -3.96 11.29 13.08
CA PHE A 313 -3.51 10.60 14.31
C PHE A 313 -3.45 9.07 14.16
N ILE A 314 -3.79 8.52 12.99
CA ILE A 314 -3.68 7.08 12.73
C ILE A 314 -2.20 6.75 12.52
N PRO A 315 -1.65 5.73 13.21
CA PRO A 315 -0.28 5.28 13.00
C PRO A 315 -0.16 4.45 11.72
N PHE A 316 -0.68 4.95 10.61
CA PHE A 316 -0.59 4.36 9.28
C PHE A 316 -0.25 5.46 8.27
N PRO A 317 1.00 5.53 7.81
CA PRO A 317 1.52 6.62 6.99
C PRO A 317 0.67 6.93 5.76
N LEU A 318 0.18 5.91 5.05
CA LEU A 318 -0.69 6.10 3.89
C LEU A 318 -1.91 6.96 4.22
N LEU A 319 -2.64 6.63 5.31
CA LEU A 319 -3.84 7.36 5.70
C LEU A 319 -3.53 8.76 6.19
N ALA A 320 -2.46 8.93 6.96
CA ALA A 320 -2.04 10.25 7.45
C ALA A 320 -1.63 11.18 6.29
N GLN A 321 -0.84 10.68 5.33
CA GLN A 321 -0.46 11.43 4.12
C GLN A 321 -1.69 11.80 3.29
N LEU A 322 -2.59 10.86 3.11
CA LEU A 322 -3.81 11.05 2.34
C LEU A 322 -4.78 12.04 3.01
N ALA A 323 -4.93 11.95 4.34
CA ALA A 323 -5.74 12.89 5.11
C ALA A 323 -5.18 14.31 5.02
N LEU A 324 -3.87 14.48 5.16
CA LEU A 324 -3.23 15.79 4.99
C LEU A 324 -3.43 16.34 3.58
N TYR A 325 -3.24 15.47 2.57
CA TYR A 325 -3.48 15.84 1.17
C TYR A 325 -4.91 16.31 0.93
N ALA A 326 -5.90 15.53 1.41
CA ALA A 326 -7.32 15.87 1.29
C ALA A 326 -7.64 17.19 1.98
N MET A 327 -7.19 17.40 3.22
CA MET A 327 -7.41 18.64 3.96
C MET A 327 -6.88 19.86 3.22
N ILE A 328 -5.68 19.78 2.66
CA ILE A 328 -5.06 20.90 1.93
C ILE A 328 -5.81 21.15 0.62
N SER A 329 -6.01 20.12 -0.20
CA SER A 329 -6.63 20.25 -1.53
C SER A 329 -8.09 20.76 -1.42
N LEU A 330 -8.87 20.18 -0.50
CA LEU A 330 -10.25 20.59 -0.26
C LEU A 330 -10.35 22.01 0.30
N SER A 331 -9.41 22.42 1.19
CA SER A 331 -9.38 23.78 1.75
C SER A 331 -9.11 24.83 0.67
N ILE A 332 -8.12 24.59 -0.21
CA ILE A 332 -7.79 25.52 -1.29
C ILE A 332 -8.95 25.63 -2.28
N ALA A 333 -9.54 24.49 -2.64
CA ALA A 333 -10.68 24.45 -3.53
C ALA A 333 -11.90 25.17 -2.90
N TYR A 334 -12.24 24.86 -1.64
CA TYR A 334 -13.33 25.52 -0.92
C TYR A 334 -13.13 27.04 -0.85
N MET A 335 -11.93 27.50 -0.46
CA MET A 335 -11.62 28.94 -0.41
C MET A 335 -11.81 29.62 -1.77
N SER A 336 -11.38 28.94 -2.84
CA SER A 336 -11.57 29.46 -4.19
C SER A 336 -13.06 29.54 -4.56
N PHE A 337 -13.84 28.49 -4.28
CA PHE A 337 -15.26 28.42 -4.62
C PHE A 337 -16.12 29.37 -3.76
N ALA A 338 -15.79 29.53 -2.48
CA ALA A 338 -16.56 30.40 -1.59
C ALA A 338 -16.25 31.89 -1.75
N PHE A 339 -14.98 32.28 -2.03
CA PHE A 339 -14.55 33.66 -1.99
C PHE A 339 -14.15 34.24 -3.37
N ILE A 340 -13.56 33.44 -4.26
CA ILE A 340 -13.10 33.95 -5.58
C ILE A 340 -14.21 33.86 -6.61
N TYR A 341 -14.93 32.73 -6.70
CA TYR A 341 -15.94 32.48 -7.72
C TYR A 341 -17.19 33.39 -7.66
N PRO A 342 -17.62 33.94 -6.53
CA PRO A 342 -18.67 34.96 -6.50
C PRO A 342 -18.40 36.18 -7.38
N HIS A 343 -17.12 36.45 -7.73
CA HIS A 343 -16.75 37.57 -8.61
C HIS A 343 -16.87 37.24 -10.11
N LEU A 344 -17.17 35.96 -10.48
CA LEU A 344 -17.33 35.57 -11.88
C LEU A 344 -18.66 36.06 -12.50
N GLY A 345 -19.68 36.31 -11.68
CA GLY A 345 -20.97 36.84 -12.12
C GLY A 345 -21.78 35.85 -12.98
N LEU A 346 -21.72 34.55 -12.64
CA LEU A 346 -22.38 33.46 -13.36
C LEU A 346 -23.80 33.23 -12.84
N ASN A 347 -24.77 33.15 -13.73
CA ASN A 347 -26.14 32.82 -13.34
C ASN A 347 -26.26 31.34 -12.95
N PRO A 348 -27.14 31.00 -11.98
CA PRO A 348 -27.36 29.63 -11.59
C PRO A 348 -27.89 28.79 -12.76
N PRO A 349 -27.56 27.47 -12.82
CA PRO A 349 -27.96 26.61 -13.92
C PRO A 349 -29.47 26.43 -13.99
N ARG A 350 -29.94 25.98 -15.16
CA ARG A 350 -31.35 25.67 -15.36
C ARG A 350 -31.74 24.44 -14.58
N LEU A 351 -32.96 24.43 -14.03
CA LEU A 351 -33.52 23.26 -13.40
C LEU A 351 -34.03 22.27 -14.47
N PHE A 352 -33.78 20.99 -14.22
CA PHE A 352 -34.24 19.91 -15.12
C PHE A 352 -35.57 19.34 -14.59
N ALA A 353 -36.61 19.39 -15.44
CA ALA A 353 -37.92 18.83 -15.06
C ALA A 353 -37.85 17.35 -14.68
N PHE A 354 -36.98 16.59 -15.34
CA PHE A 354 -36.74 15.17 -15.02
C PHE A 354 -36.36 14.96 -13.56
N ILE A 355 -35.42 15.73 -13.00
CA ILE A 355 -34.95 15.60 -11.63
C ILE A 355 -36.04 15.98 -10.63
N SER A 356 -36.83 17.02 -10.92
CA SER A 356 -37.97 17.39 -10.07
C SER A 356 -39.06 16.32 -10.03
N HIS A 357 -39.23 15.55 -11.11
CA HIS A 357 -40.16 14.41 -11.17
C HIS A 357 -39.59 13.13 -10.55
N LEU A 358 -38.27 13.01 -10.47
CA LEU A 358 -37.60 11.83 -9.89
C LEU A 358 -37.78 11.76 -8.37
N ARG A 359 -37.85 12.91 -7.70
CA ARG A 359 -38.04 12.97 -6.25
C ARG A 359 -39.48 12.67 -5.89
N LYS A 360 -39.70 11.49 -5.28
CA LYS A 360 -40.99 11.04 -4.78
C LYS A 360 -40.85 10.66 -3.28
N PRO A 361 -40.89 11.64 -2.37
CA PRO A 361 -40.70 11.36 -0.94
C PRO A 361 -41.87 10.57 -0.41
N CYS A 362 -41.75 9.26 -0.35
CA CYS A 362 -42.78 8.34 0.11
C CYS A 362 -42.39 7.56 1.36
N VAL A 363 -41.09 7.43 1.66
CA VAL A 363 -40.58 6.59 2.75
C VAL A 363 -40.12 7.46 3.92
N PRO A 364 -40.69 7.29 5.11
CA PRO A 364 -40.25 7.98 6.32
C PRO A 364 -38.81 7.64 6.68
N SER A 365 -38.04 8.62 7.16
CA SER A 365 -36.61 8.46 7.48
C SER A 365 -36.29 7.39 8.52
N PHE A 366 -37.23 7.12 9.47
CA PHE A 366 -37.02 6.08 10.49
C PHE A 366 -36.96 4.66 9.89
N ILE A 367 -37.59 4.41 8.74
CA ILE A 367 -37.49 3.12 8.05
C ILE A 367 -36.05 2.87 7.59
N PHE A 368 -35.37 3.90 7.06
CA PHE A 368 -33.97 3.78 6.66
C PHE A 368 -33.05 3.54 7.86
N LEU A 369 -33.34 4.16 9.03
CA LEU A 369 -32.60 3.88 10.26
C LEU A 369 -32.83 2.45 10.76
N PHE A 370 -34.04 1.96 10.66
CA PHE A 370 -34.35 0.58 11.01
C PHE A 370 -33.66 -0.42 10.07
N LEU A 371 -33.68 -0.16 8.76
CA LEU A 371 -32.97 -0.97 7.78
C LEU A 371 -31.45 -0.92 8.01
N ALA A 372 -30.91 0.25 8.38
CA ALA A 372 -29.51 0.39 8.74
C ALA A 372 -29.15 -0.49 9.95
N PHE A 373 -29.97 -0.50 10.97
CA PHE A 373 -29.77 -1.34 12.15
C PHE A 373 -29.76 -2.84 11.80
N LEU A 374 -30.71 -3.29 10.98
CA LEU A 374 -30.72 -4.68 10.48
C LEU A 374 -29.48 -5.00 9.64
N GLY A 375 -29.04 -4.06 8.79
CA GLY A 375 -27.84 -4.20 7.99
C GLY A 375 -26.56 -4.32 8.85
N PHE A 376 -26.45 -3.55 9.92
CA PHE A 376 -25.33 -3.69 10.86
C PHE A 376 -25.31 -5.05 11.56
N ILE A 377 -26.46 -5.59 11.95
CA ILE A 377 -26.55 -6.93 12.54
C ILE A 377 -26.11 -7.97 11.53
N TYR A 378 -26.60 -7.89 10.29
CA TYR A 378 -26.20 -8.81 9.22
C TYR A 378 -24.70 -8.76 8.97
N ALA A 379 -24.14 -7.56 8.81
CA ALA A 379 -22.72 -7.37 8.61
C ALA A 379 -21.89 -7.92 9.76
N ALA A 380 -22.28 -7.66 11.01
CA ALA A 380 -21.56 -8.15 12.20
C ALA A 380 -21.46 -9.69 12.25
N TRP A 381 -22.43 -10.39 11.69
CA TRP A 381 -22.45 -11.86 11.68
C TRP A 381 -21.75 -12.50 10.49
N HIS A 382 -21.68 -11.82 9.35
CA HIS A 382 -21.19 -12.38 8.09
C HIS A 382 -19.84 -11.82 7.65
N THR A 383 -19.38 -10.69 8.22
CA THR A 383 -18.10 -10.09 7.82
C THR A 383 -16.93 -10.98 8.23
N ARG A 384 -16.12 -11.36 7.26
CA ARG A 384 -14.84 -12.03 7.47
C ARG A 384 -13.73 -11.00 7.36
N LEU A 385 -12.86 -10.96 8.36
CA LEU A 385 -11.73 -10.04 8.39
C LEU A 385 -10.55 -10.72 7.72
N ASP A 386 -9.95 -10.04 6.76
CA ASP A 386 -8.73 -10.47 6.10
C ASP A 386 -7.78 -9.28 5.94
N PHE A 387 -6.70 -9.31 6.68
CA PHE A 387 -5.67 -8.27 6.68
C PHE A 387 -4.39 -8.71 5.98
N ASP A 388 -4.45 -9.78 5.21
CA ASP A 388 -3.32 -10.22 4.40
C ASP A 388 -3.00 -9.16 3.34
N LEU A 389 -1.88 -8.51 3.54
CA LEU A 389 -1.39 -7.41 2.70
C LEU A 389 -1.02 -7.86 1.30
N SER A 390 -0.61 -9.11 1.16
CA SER A 390 -0.25 -9.70 -0.14
C SER A 390 -1.45 -9.76 -1.07
N LYS A 391 -2.66 -9.86 -0.51
CA LYS A 391 -3.91 -9.89 -1.28
C LYS A 391 -4.40 -8.51 -1.74
N LEU A 392 -3.82 -7.43 -1.25
CA LEU A 392 -4.18 -6.07 -1.67
C LEU A 392 -3.53 -5.68 -3.00
N ASP A 393 -2.49 -6.39 -3.37
CA ASP A 393 -1.74 -6.15 -4.61
C ASP A 393 -2.48 -6.71 -5.84
N TYR A 394 -1.95 -6.43 -7.01
CA TYR A 394 -2.49 -6.94 -8.27
C TYR A 394 -2.41 -8.48 -8.30
N HIS A 395 -3.53 -9.13 -8.56
CA HIS A 395 -3.63 -10.59 -8.60
C HIS A 395 -3.24 -11.11 -9.99
N ASN A 396 -1.95 -11.24 -10.24
CA ASN A 396 -1.46 -12.03 -11.37
C ASN A 396 -1.46 -13.52 -10.98
N THR A 397 -2.55 -14.22 -11.30
CA THR A 397 -2.73 -15.65 -10.96
C THR A 397 -1.60 -16.50 -11.48
N GLN A 398 -1.07 -16.22 -12.68
CA GLN A 398 0.04 -16.96 -13.29
C GLN A 398 1.34 -16.81 -12.49
N MET A 399 1.68 -15.57 -12.08
CA MET A 399 2.86 -15.30 -11.25
C MET A 399 2.74 -15.91 -9.85
N LEU A 400 1.53 -15.92 -9.28
CA LEU A 400 1.27 -16.53 -7.96
C LEU A 400 1.40 -18.06 -8.02
N GLU A 401 0.92 -18.70 -9.09
CA GLU A 401 1.12 -20.15 -9.31
C GLU A 401 2.60 -20.50 -9.48
N GLN A 402 3.35 -19.66 -10.19
CA GLN A 402 4.80 -19.85 -10.32
C GLN A 402 5.52 -19.64 -8.99
N LYS A 403 5.13 -18.63 -8.21
CA LYS A 403 5.62 -18.41 -6.85
C LYS A 403 5.42 -19.64 -5.98
N ALA A 404 4.18 -20.14 -5.90
CA ALA A 404 3.84 -21.31 -5.10
C ALA A 404 4.66 -22.54 -5.52
N PHE A 405 4.84 -22.76 -6.82
CA PHE A 405 5.67 -23.85 -7.35
C PHE A 405 7.12 -23.77 -6.86
N PHE A 406 7.76 -22.58 -6.91
CA PHE A 406 9.14 -22.45 -6.46
C PHE A 406 9.28 -22.42 -4.95
N GLU A 407 8.29 -21.92 -4.22
CA GLU A 407 8.25 -22.00 -2.75
C GLU A 407 8.18 -23.44 -2.25
N GLU A 408 7.37 -24.29 -2.89
CA GLU A 408 7.29 -25.71 -2.56
C GLU A 408 8.64 -26.43 -2.78
N LEU A 409 9.41 -26.00 -3.79
CA LEU A 409 10.75 -26.54 -4.04
C LEU A 409 11.80 -26.11 -2.99
N HIS A 410 11.58 -25.01 -2.28
CA HIS A 410 12.59 -24.40 -1.38
C HIS A 410 12.24 -24.50 0.11
N ASN A 411 11.04 -24.96 0.47
CA ASN A 411 10.48 -24.86 1.83
C ASN A 411 11.02 -25.85 2.87
N ASP A 412 12.16 -26.50 2.65
CA ASP A 412 12.62 -27.57 3.55
C ASP A 412 13.40 -27.11 4.78
N ILE A 413 13.89 -25.84 4.85
CA ILE A 413 14.73 -25.41 5.98
C ILE A 413 14.25 -24.04 6.48
N PRO A 414 13.84 -23.94 7.77
CA PRO A 414 13.48 -22.68 8.39
C PRO A 414 14.61 -21.64 8.35
N GLN A 415 14.25 -20.39 8.12
CA GLN A 415 15.16 -19.26 8.13
C GLN A 415 15.06 -18.55 9.48
N VAL A 416 16.20 -18.23 10.09
CA VAL A 416 16.32 -17.53 11.36
C VAL A 416 17.13 -16.26 11.14
N LEU A 417 16.55 -15.12 11.47
CA LEU A 417 17.24 -13.85 11.43
C LEU A 417 17.90 -13.57 12.79
N LEU A 418 19.22 -13.49 12.79
CA LEU A 418 19.99 -13.07 13.95
C LEU A 418 20.17 -11.56 13.88
N GLN A 419 19.80 -10.86 14.95
CA GLN A 419 19.87 -9.41 15.07
C GLN A 419 20.75 -9.04 16.26
N ALA A 420 21.65 -8.05 16.10
CA ALA A 420 22.45 -7.52 17.19
C ALA A 420 22.76 -6.04 17.01
N ARG A 421 23.04 -5.33 18.12
CA ARG A 421 23.54 -3.95 18.08
C ARG A 421 24.99 -3.84 17.69
N GLU A 422 25.78 -4.87 18.04
CA GLU A 422 27.20 -4.93 17.74
C GLU A 422 27.54 -6.19 16.94
N PRO A 423 28.33 -6.07 15.88
CA PRO A 423 28.63 -7.19 14.98
C PRO A 423 29.55 -8.23 15.63
N GLN A 424 30.42 -7.81 16.56
CA GLN A 424 31.36 -8.73 17.20
C GLN A 424 30.65 -9.80 18.05
N GLY A 425 29.67 -9.41 18.88
CA GLY A 425 28.92 -10.35 19.69
C GLY A 425 28.11 -11.34 18.84
N LEU A 426 27.52 -10.87 17.75
CA LEU A 426 26.80 -11.72 16.78
C LEU A 426 27.74 -12.77 16.16
N MET A 427 28.91 -12.36 15.70
CA MET A 427 29.87 -13.26 15.05
C MET A 427 30.51 -14.22 16.04
N LEU A 428 30.75 -13.80 17.30
CA LEU A 428 31.19 -14.68 18.37
C LEU A 428 30.17 -15.78 18.70
N PHE A 429 28.90 -15.43 18.72
CA PHE A 429 27.82 -16.40 18.94
C PHE A 429 27.76 -17.42 17.80
N VAL A 430 27.81 -16.96 16.54
CA VAL A 430 27.83 -17.84 15.36
C VAL A 430 29.06 -18.75 15.36
N ARG A 431 30.24 -18.22 15.75
CA ARG A 431 31.45 -19.03 15.90
C ARG A 431 31.25 -20.16 16.93
N GLY A 432 30.61 -19.87 18.06
CA GLY A 432 30.28 -20.88 19.06
C GLY A 432 29.39 -21.99 18.50
N LEU A 433 28.31 -21.63 17.81
CA LEU A 433 27.41 -22.60 17.17
C LEU A 433 28.15 -23.50 16.18
N LEU A 434 29.01 -22.93 15.35
CA LEU A 434 29.80 -23.68 14.37
C LEU A 434 30.86 -24.57 15.03
N SER A 435 31.44 -24.16 16.17
CA SER A 435 32.43 -24.96 16.93
C SER A 435 31.81 -26.20 17.57
N GLU A 436 30.51 -26.21 17.85
CA GLU A 436 29.75 -27.40 18.29
C GLU A 436 29.43 -28.35 17.13
N GLY A 437 29.85 -28.05 15.91
CA GLY A 437 29.62 -28.91 14.73
C GLY A 437 28.24 -28.73 14.11
N LEU A 438 27.54 -27.66 14.41
CA LEU A 438 26.27 -27.35 13.74
C LEU A 438 26.51 -26.94 12.27
N ASN A 439 25.98 -27.71 11.34
CA ASN A 439 26.06 -27.42 9.93
C ASN A 439 25.03 -26.33 9.56
N LEU A 440 25.42 -25.09 9.70
CA LEU A 440 24.61 -23.91 9.34
C LEU A 440 24.96 -23.46 7.93
N THR A 441 23.96 -22.94 7.23
CA THR A 441 24.18 -22.21 5.97
C THR A 441 23.63 -20.80 6.12
N PHE A 442 24.29 -19.85 5.45
CA PHE A 442 23.97 -18.44 5.56
C PHE A 442 23.62 -17.85 4.20
N ASN A 443 22.73 -16.87 4.20
CA ASN A 443 22.39 -16.14 2.97
C ASN A 443 23.28 -14.89 2.83
N LYS A 444 23.80 -14.66 1.61
CA LYS A 444 24.58 -13.45 1.32
C LYS A 444 23.71 -12.21 1.36
N LYS A 445 24.24 -11.13 1.92
CA LYS A 445 23.56 -9.84 1.92
C LYS A 445 23.54 -9.22 0.53
N GLN A 446 22.50 -8.40 0.28
CA GLN A 446 22.38 -7.54 -0.89
C GLN A 446 22.19 -6.09 -0.44
N GLY A 447 23.20 -5.26 -0.66
CA GLY A 447 23.17 -3.86 -0.25
C GLY A 447 23.44 -3.61 1.22
N GLU A 448 22.98 -2.46 1.70
CA GLU A 448 23.11 -1.97 3.08
C GLU A 448 21.72 -1.57 3.58
N THR A 449 21.51 -1.59 4.89
CA THR A 449 20.22 -1.22 5.50
C THR A 449 20.31 0.14 6.20
N GLN A 450 19.21 0.90 6.20
CA GLN A 450 19.07 2.13 6.98
C GLN A 450 18.78 1.87 8.47
N GLU A 451 18.62 0.60 8.85
CA GLU A 451 18.36 0.17 10.22
C GLU A 451 19.59 0.32 11.12
N LYS A 452 19.34 0.34 12.43
CA LYS A 452 20.41 0.55 13.44
C LYS A 452 21.11 -0.73 13.89
N HIS A 453 20.65 -1.89 13.43
CA HIS A 453 21.11 -3.19 13.87
C HIS A 453 21.88 -3.90 12.75
N PHE A 454 22.74 -4.82 13.18
CA PHE A 454 23.40 -5.78 12.30
C PHE A 454 22.53 -7.03 12.19
N TYR A 455 22.42 -7.59 11.00
CA TYR A 455 21.59 -8.76 10.73
C TYR A 455 22.39 -9.84 9.99
N LEU A 456 22.06 -11.09 10.29
CA LEU A 456 22.59 -12.28 9.62
C LEU A 456 21.44 -13.28 9.43
N LEU A 457 21.22 -13.76 8.21
CA LEU A 457 20.19 -14.76 7.94
C LEU A 457 20.81 -16.15 7.84
N ALA A 458 20.43 -17.02 8.78
CA ALA A 458 20.87 -18.40 8.85
C ALA A 458 19.73 -19.37 8.53
N ASN A 459 20.03 -20.46 7.82
CA ASN A 459 19.11 -21.56 7.61
C ASN A 459 19.41 -22.63 8.66
N MET A 460 18.43 -22.94 9.51
CA MET A 460 18.56 -23.84 10.66
C MET A 460 17.39 -24.81 10.72
N THR A 461 17.67 -26.06 11.07
CA THR A 461 16.61 -27.03 11.38
C THR A 461 15.94 -26.68 12.72
N GLN A 462 14.74 -27.22 12.95
CA GLN A 462 14.00 -26.97 14.22
C GLN A 462 14.79 -27.38 15.47
N GLU A 463 15.61 -28.43 15.38
CA GLU A 463 16.49 -28.86 16.49
C GLU A 463 17.62 -27.86 16.71
N GLN A 464 18.24 -27.36 15.64
CA GLN A 464 19.29 -26.34 15.73
C GLN A 464 18.75 -25.02 16.28
N ILE A 465 17.53 -24.62 15.91
CA ILE A 465 16.85 -23.43 16.46
C ILE A 465 16.66 -23.56 17.97
N LYS A 466 16.12 -24.70 18.45
CA LYS A 466 15.92 -24.95 19.86
C LYS A 466 17.24 -24.92 20.61
N HIS A 467 18.28 -25.51 20.05
CA HIS A 467 19.60 -25.55 20.66
C HIS A 467 20.22 -24.13 20.73
N ALA A 468 20.22 -23.37 19.63
CA ALA A 468 20.71 -21.99 19.60
C ALA A 468 19.97 -21.09 20.59
N THR A 469 18.64 -21.23 20.68
CA THR A 469 17.82 -20.48 21.65
C THR A 469 18.18 -20.84 23.10
N SER A 470 18.33 -22.13 23.40
CA SER A 470 18.71 -22.57 24.75
C SER A 470 20.09 -22.08 25.16
N LEU A 471 21.05 -22.03 24.21
CA LEU A 471 22.38 -21.47 24.48
C LEU A 471 22.33 -19.96 24.75
N LEU A 472 21.54 -19.22 23.98
CA LEU A 472 21.37 -17.79 24.20
C LEU A 472 20.67 -17.48 25.53
N GLU A 473 19.68 -18.27 25.93
CA GLU A 473 19.02 -18.15 27.23
C GLU A 473 19.97 -18.51 28.38
N ALA A 474 20.78 -19.54 28.22
CA ALA A 474 21.80 -19.92 29.20
C ALA A 474 22.83 -18.80 29.41
N LEU A 475 23.25 -18.12 28.34
CA LEU A 475 24.11 -16.93 28.42
C LEU A 475 23.43 -15.79 29.20
N LYS A 476 22.15 -15.50 28.90
CA LYS A 476 21.38 -14.42 29.55
C LYS A 476 21.12 -14.71 31.04
N THR A 477 20.95 -15.97 31.42
CA THR A 477 20.66 -16.38 32.83
C THR A 477 21.88 -16.72 33.68
N ASN A 478 23.09 -16.60 33.11
CA ASN A 478 24.35 -16.95 33.81
C ASN A 478 24.38 -18.40 34.35
N SER A 479 23.68 -19.33 33.72
CA SER A 479 23.57 -20.73 34.08
C SER A 479 24.83 -21.50 33.66
N ASN A 480 25.66 -21.84 34.61
CA ASN A 480 27.04 -22.32 34.45
C ASN A 480 27.28 -23.64 33.70
N SER A 481 26.30 -24.30 33.12
CA SER A 481 26.47 -25.68 32.64
C SER A 481 26.95 -25.85 31.19
N ASN A 482 26.82 -24.84 30.31
CA ASN A 482 27.16 -24.99 28.87
C ASN A 482 28.05 -23.88 28.31
N LEU A 483 28.70 -23.07 29.15
CA LEU A 483 29.40 -21.85 28.75
C LEU A 483 30.88 -22.05 28.36
N LYS A 484 31.33 -23.30 28.13
CA LYS A 484 32.73 -23.59 27.75
C LYS A 484 33.10 -23.13 26.31
N LEU A 485 32.12 -22.77 25.52
CA LEU A 485 32.28 -22.33 24.12
C LEU A 485 32.89 -20.93 24.00
N TRP A 486 32.66 -20.10 25.01
CA TRP A 486 33.12 -18.71 25.05
C TRP A 486 33.85 -18.42 26.35
N ASN A 487 34.91 -17.67 26.29
CA ASN A 487 35.57 -17.15 27.47
C ASN A 487 34.73 -16.04 28.14
N THR A 488 35.08 -15.61 29.34
CA THR A 488 34.29 -14.62 30.11
C THR A 488 34.14 -13.28 29.38
N GLU A 489 35.15 -12.84 28.63
CA GLU A 489 35.11 -11.59 27.86
C GLU A 489 34.21 -11.72 26.65
N GLU A 490 34.26 -12.84 25.92
CA GLU A 490 33.40 -13.14 24.81
C GLU A 490 31.91 -13.24 25.20
N GLN A 491 31.64 -13.88 26.35
CA GLN A 491 30.29 -13.94 26.92
C GLN A 491 29.74 -12.53 27.19
N LYS A 492 30.57 -11.66 27.76
CA LYS A 492 30.21 -10.27 28.00
C LYS A 492 29.92 -9.52 26.72
N GLN A 493 30.75 -9.68 25.69
CA GLN A 493 30.53 -9.05 24.38
C GLN A 493 29.24 -9.53 23.70
N ILE A 494 28.89 -10.82 23.78
CA ILE A 494 27.64 -11.37 23.28
C ILE A 494 26.43 -10.74 24.00
N LEU A 495 26.52 -10.62 25.34
CA LEU A 495 25.44 -10.02 26.14
C LEU A 495 25.28 -8.53 25.88
N GLU A 496 26.37 -7.78 25.75
CA GLU A 496 26.38 -6.35 25.45
C GLU A 496 25.86 -6.07 24.03
N SER A 497 25.99 -7.02 23.12
CA SER A 497 25.48 -6.89 21.74
C SER A 497 23.95 -6.93 21.60
N ASP A 498 23.23 -7.22 22.70
CA ASP A 498 21.75 -7.34 22.69
C ASP A 498 21.23 -8.30 21.62
N LEU A 499 21.89 -9.48 21.54
CA LEU A 499 21.61 -10.48 20.51
C LEU A 499 20.20 -11.06 20.66
N MET A 500 19.47 -11.09 19.55
CA MET A 500 18.14 -11.69 19.42
C MET A 500 18.11 -12.67 18.25
N LEU A 501 17.38 -13.77 18.44
CA LEU A 501 17.06 -14.74 17.39
C LEU A 501 15.59 -14.56 17.00
N GLU A 502 15.34 -14.08 15.80
CA GLU A 502 13.99 -14.02 15.26
C GLU A 502 13.69 -15.32 14.52
N THR A 503 12.89 -16.15 15.15
CA THR A 503 12.54 -17.51 14.68
C THR A 503 11.16 -17.57 14.00
N ARG A 504 10.41 -16.48 14.01
CA ARG A 504 9.09 -16.41 13.37
C ARG A 504 9.25 -16.42 11.85
N PRO A 505 8.41 -17.17 11.11
CA PRO A 505 8.37 -17.09 9.67
C PRO A 505 8.05 -15.66 9.21
N LEU A 506 8.58 -15.24 8.06
CA LEU A 506 8.35 -13.91 7.49
C LEU A 506 6.85 -13.58 7.38
N GLN A 507 6.02 -14.56 6.99
CA GLN A 507 4.57 -14.40 6.94
C GLN A 507 3.98 -14.00 8.30
N SER A 508 4.40 -14.63 9.39
CA SER A 508 3.94 -14.29 10.74
C SER A 508 4.38 -12.88 11.17
N ILE A 509 5.54 -12.41 10.73
CA ILE A 509 6.00 -11.05 10.99
C ILE A 509 5.12 -10.06 10.21
N MET A 510 4.77 -10.37 8.97
CA MET A 510 3.85 -9.56 8.15
C MET A 510 2.44 -9.51 8.76
N ASP A 511 1.91 -10.63 9.25
CA ASP A 511 0.61 -10.70 9.93
C ASP A 511 0.61 -9.84 11.20
N ASN A 512 1.68 -9.90 12.00
CA ASN A 512 1.84 -9.06 13.20
C ASN A 512 1.94 -7.57 12.86
N LEU A 513 2.56 -7.22 11.73
CA LEU A 513 2.60 -5.83 11.25
C LEU A 513 1.19 -5.35 10.91
N ALA A 514 0.42 -6.15 10.19
CA ALA A 514 -0.98 -5.84 9.86
C ALA A 514 -1.84 -5.66 11.13
N ASP A 515 -1.72 -6.56 12.10
CA ASP A 515 -2.43 -6.49 13.39
C ASP A 515 -2.07 -5.25 14.21
N SER A 516 -0.81 -4.80 14.15
CA SER A 516 -0.35 -3.60 14.87
C SER A 516 -1.01 -2.32 14.38
N ILE A 517 -1.49 -2.30 13.13
CA ILE A 517 -2.16 -1.14 12.51
C ILE A 517 -3.66 -1.21 12.70
N TYR A 518 -4.23 -2.40 12.62
CA TYR A 518 -5.68 -2.60 12.60
C TYR A 518 -6.38 -2.04 13.84
N LYS A 519 -5.90 -2.38 15.04
CA LYS A 519 -6.53 -1.94 16.30
C LYS A 519 -6.55 -0.42 16.47
N PRO A 520 -5.40 0.30 16.30
CA PRO A 520 -5.40 1.76 16.34
C PRO A 520 -6.27 2.39 15.26
N MET A 521 -6.28 1.82 14.04
CA MET A 521 -7.07 2.33 12.94
C MET A 521 -8.57 2.21 13.22
N MET A 522 -9.05 1.08 13.72
CA MET A 522 -10.46 0.90 14.12
C MET A 522 -10.87 1.86 15.23
N PHE A 523 -10.00 2.10 16.21
CA PHE A 523 -10.25 3.07 17.27
C PHE A 523 -10.42 4.49 16.71
N VAL A 524 -9.49 4.96 15.88
CA VAL A 524 -9.54 6.31 15.32
C VAL A 524 -10.73 6.48 14.36
N LEU A 525 -11.05 5.46 13.55
CA LEU A 525 -12.23 5.49 12.69
C LEU A 525 -13.53 5.57 13.49
N SER A 526 -13.63 4.81 14.58
CA SER A 526 -14.78 4.88 15.49
C SER A 526 -14.88 6.27 16.14
N LEU A 527 -13.74 6.85 16.53
CA LEU A 527 -13.66 8.20 17.07
C LEU A 527 -14.08 9.25 16.01
N ALA A 528 -13.59 9.12 14.79
CA ALA A 528 -13.94 10.01 13.67
C ALA A 528 -15.45 9.95 13.38
N LEU A 529 -16.04 8.75 13.31
CA LEU A 529 -17.48 8.57 13.16
C LEU A 529 -18.25 9.23 14.31
N GLY A 530 -17.81 9.03 15.54
CA GLY A 530 -18.39 9.68 16.73
C GLY A 530 -18.35 11.20 16.67
N LEU A 531 -17.20 11.78 16.30
CA LEU A 531 -17.01 13.22 16.13
C LEU A 531 -17.91 13.79 15.01
N MET A 532 -18.03 13.05 13.90
CA MET A 532 -18.90 13.45 12.79
C MET A 532 -20.37 13.41 13.17
N LEU A 533 -20.82 12.36 13.84
CA LEU A 533 -22.21 12.27 14.35
C LEU A 533 -22.48 13.35 15.39
N LEU A 534 -21.52 13.66 16.26
CA LEU A 534 -21.63 14.76 17.22
C LEU A 534 -21.73 16.11 16.50
N SER A 535 -20.88 16.36 15.48
CA SER A 535 -20.94 17.61 14.69
C SER A 535 -22.27 17.74 13.95
N LEU A 536 -22.82 16.62 13.44
CA LEU A 536 -24.12 16.55 12.83
C LEU A 536 -25.24 16.89 13.84
N ALA A 537 -25.17 16.33 15.05
CA ALA A 537 -26.10 16.61 16.14
C ALA A 537 -26.08 18.10 16.55
N LEU A 538 -24.91 18.69 16.67
CA LEU A 538 -24.75 20.11 17.00
C LEU A 538 -25.26 21.02 15.87
N SER A 539 -25.07 20.62 14.63
CA SER A 539 -25.50 21.39 13.45
C SER A 539 -27.00 21.36 13.22
N LEU A 540 -27.65 20.23 13.46
CA LEU A 540 -29.06 19.98 13.10
C LEU A 540 -30.01 19.80 14.28
N ARG A 541 -29.48 19.63 15.48
CA ARG A 541 -30.25 19.52 16.73
C ARG A 541 -31.51 18.63 16.63
N LYS A 542 -32.70 19.22 16.37
CA LYS A 542 -33.98 18.50 16.32
C LYS A 542 -34.09 17.50 15.16
N ASP A 543 -33.40 17.77 14.07
CA ASP A 543 -33.46 16.95 12.84
C ASP A 543 -32.32 15.94 12.75
N PHE A 544 -31.60 15.74 13.86
CA PHE A 544 -30.43 14.83 13.93
C PHE A 544 -30.76 13.41 13.45
N PHE A 545 -31.87 12.81 13.91
CA PHE A 545 -32.23 11.44 13.52
C PHE A 545 -32.53 11.32 12.03
N HIS A 546 -33.09 12.36 11.41
CA HIS A 546 -33.29 12.38 9.96
C HIS A 546 -31.96 12.43 9.22
N ALA A 547 -31.02 13.23 9.71
CA ALA A 547 -29.68 13.33 9.14
C ALA A 547 -28.82 12.09 9.37
N ALA A 548 -28.93 11.46 10.55
CA ALA A 548 -28.23 10.22 10.88
C ALA A 548 -28.56 9.09 9.88
N GLY A 549 -29.80 9.07 9.34
CA GLY A 549 -30.18 8.14 8.28
C GLY A 549 -29.32 8.26 7.03
N PHE A 550 -28.87 9.47 6.67
CA PHE A 550 -27.96 9.68 5.54
C PHE A 550 -26.55 9.11 5.77
N VAL A 551 -26.13 8.95 7.00
CA VAL A 551 -24.83 8.40 7.37
C VAL A 551 -24.93 6.88 7.57
N LEU A 552 -25.87 6.46 8.41
CA LEU A 552 -25.94 5.08 8.89
C LEU A 552 -26.46 4.10 7.83
N PHE A 553 -27.41 4.52 6.98
CA PHE A 553 -27.96 3.62 5.96
C PHE A 553 -26.97 3.29 4.85
N PRO A 554 -26.29 4.26 4.18
CA PRO A 554 -25.25 3.94 3.21
C PRO A 554 -24.10 3.13 3.80
N LEU A 555 -23.70 3.45 5.04
CA LEU A 555 -22.65 2.74 5.75
C LEU A 555 -23.03 1.26 5.99
N SER A 556 -24.26 1.02 6.45
CA SER A 556 -24.73 -0.35 6.71
C SER A 556 -24.84 -1.17 5.44
N VAL A 557 -25.31 -0.57 4.34
CA VAL A 557 -25.42 -1.28 3.04
C VAL A 557 -24.05 -1.57 2.46
N ALA A 558 -23.10 -0.64 2.54
CA ALA A 558 -21.73 -0.90 2.11
C ALA A 558 -21.11 -2.07 2.89
N LEU A 559 -21.32 -2.11 4.21
CA LEU A 559 -20.87 -3.24 5.03
C LEU A 559 -21.59 -4.56 4.67
N CYS A 560 -22.89 -4.54 4.33
CA CYS A 560 -23.61 -5.72 3.86
C CYS A 560 -23.05 -6.23 2.51
N VAL A 561 -22.70 -5.33 1.60
CA VAL A 561 -22.09 -5.68 0.31
C VAL A 561 -20.75 -6.36 0.54
N ILE A 562 -19.88 -5.78 1.37
CA ILE A 562 -18.60 -6.39 1.74
C ILE A 562 -18.81 -7.77 2.35
N ALA A 563 -19.72 -7.89 3.33
CA ALA A 563 -19.99 -9.15 4.01
C ALA A 563 -20.52 -10.25 3.07
N SER A 564 -21.15 -9.88 1.95
CA SER A 564 -21.76 -10.81 1.00
C SER A 564 -20.82 -11.26 -0.11
N HIS A 565 -19.88 -10.42 -0.52
CA HIS A 565 -19.09 -10.63 -1.74
C HIS A 565 -17.58 -10.63 -1.53
N SER A 566 -17.10 -10.02 -0.46
CA SER A 566 -15.66 -9.83 -0.24
C SER A 566 -15.26 -10.06 1.21
N GLU A 567 -13.95 -10.25 1.42
CA GLU A 567 -13.33 -10.23 2.73
C GLU A 567 -13.03 -8.78 3.11
N PHE A 568 -13.30 -8.43 4.37
CA PHE A 568 -13.11 -7.08 4.86
C PHE A 568 -11.60 -6.80 5.02
N ASN A 569 -11.08 -5.91 4.22
CA ASN A 569 -9.68 -5.52 4.22
C ASN A 569 -9.46 -4.06 4.66
N MET A 570 -8.21 -3.67 4.76
CA MET A 570 -7.79 -2.34 5.20
C MET A 570 -8.30 -1.20 4.28
N MET A 571 -8.42 -1.46 2.98
CA MET A 571 -8.90 -0.45 2.01
C MET A 571 -10.41 -0.21 2.14
N HIS A 572 -11.18 -1.22 2.55
CA HIS A 572 -12.60 -1.04 2.90
C HIS A 572 -12.77 -0.07 4.07
N LEU A 573 -11.95 -0.20 5.13
CA LEU A 573 -11.99 0.72 6.28
C LEU A 573 -11.79 2.17 5.84
N PHE A 574 -10.82 2.40 4.99
CA PHE A 574 -10.53 3.72 4.48
C PHE A 574 -11.68 4.28 3.61
N ALA A 575 -12.22 3.45 2.72
CA ALA A 575 -13.35 3.83 1.87
C ALA A 575 -14.61 4.13 2.71
N LEU A 576 -14.88 3.35 3.77
CA LEU A 576 -15.98 3.61 4.70
C LEU A 576 -15.84 4.96 5.40
N LEU A 577 -14.63 5.36 5.77
CA LEU A 577 -14.39 6.68 6.34
C LEU A 577 -14.79 7.79 5.35
N ILE A 578 -14.33 7.70 4.10
CA ILE A 578 -14.67 8.70 3.07
C ILE A 578 -16.17 8.70 2.82
N LEU A 579 -16.80 7.53 2.77
CA LEU A 579 -18.24 7.42 2.64
C LEU A 579 -18.98 8.15 3.77
N VAL A 580 -18.52 7.99 5.02
CA VAL A 580 -19.10 8.70 6.18
C VAL A 580 -18.92 10.21 6.03
N VAL A 581 -17.73 10.68 5.66
CA VAL A 581 -17.44 12.11 5.44
C VAL A 581 -18.42 12.71 4.43
N VAL A 582 -18.53 12.09 3.26
CA VAL A 582 -19.41 12.55 2.18
C VAL A 582 -20.89 12.45 2.58
N SER A 583 -21.27 11.39 3.28
CA SER A 583 -22.64 11.16 3.74
C SER A 583 -23.13 12.22 4.74
N VAL A 584 -22.26 12.69 5.63
CA VAL A 584 -22.56 13.78 6.58
C VAL A 584 -22.88 15.06 5.82
N ASP A 585 -22.10 15.41 4.80
CA ASP A 585 -22.31 16.59 3.98
C ASP A 585 -23.69 16.57 3.30
N TYR A 586 -24.04 15.44 2.68
CA TYR A 586 -25.36 15.30 2.05
C TYR A 586 -26.51 15.33 3.05
N GLY A 587 -26.32 14.76 4.25
CA GLY A 587 -27.28 14.86 5.34
C GLY A 587 -27.55 16.31 5.75
N ILE A 588 -26.50 17.13 5.88
CA ILE A 588 -26.62 18.56 6.19
C ILE A 588 -27.37 19.30 5.07
N TYR A 589 -26.98 19.08 3.81
CA TYR A 589 -27.61 19.75 2.67
C TYR A 589 -29.07 19.37 2.49
N ALA A 590 -29.39 18.07 2.56
CA ALA A 590 -30.75 17.56 2.38
C ALA A 590 -31.72 18.10 3.43
N ILE A 591 -31.27 18.33 4.67
CA ILE A 591 -32.13 18.77 5.75
C ILE A 591 -32.22 20.28 5.84
N LYS A 592 -31.09 20.99 5.73
CA LYS A 592 -31.11 22.48 5.84
C LYS A 592 -31.72 23.16 4.62
N GLU A 593 -31.55 22.61 3.44
CA GLU A 593 -31.89 23.26 2.18
C GLU A 593 -32.80 22.40 1.29
N GLY A 594 -33.24 21.22 1.76
CA GLY A 594 -33.95 20.23 0.96
C GLY A 594 -35.33 20.67 0.43
N GLU A 595 -35.90 21.75 0.95
CA GLU A 595 -37.15 22.34 0.42
C GLU A 595 -36.88 23.15 -0.89
N ASN A 596 -35.63 23.53 -1.15
CA ASN A 596 -35.27 24.29 -2.34
C ASN A 596 -35.02 23.32 -3.52
N PRO A 597 -35.79 23.40 -4.62
CA PRO A 597 -35.59 22.54 -5.79
C PRO A 597 -34.16 22.65 -6.38
N ARG A 598 -33.51 23.78 -6.27
CA ARG A 598 -32.13 23.98 -6.74
C ARG A 598 -31.13 23.18 -5.94
N THR A 599 -31.29 23.15 -4.63
CA THR A 599 -30.41 22.37 -3.76
C THR A 599 -30.56 20.87 -4.03
N ASN A 600 -31.77 20.39 -4.26
CA ASN A 600 -32.00 18.99 -4.65
C ASN A 600 -31.27 18.62 -5.96
N HIS A 601 -31.26 19.52 -6.96
CA HIS A 601 -30.49 19.30 -8.17
C HIS A 601 -28.99 19.25 -7.89
N ALA A 602 -28.49 20.16 -7.06
CA ALA A 602 -27.07 20.16 -6.68
C ALA A 602 -26.69 18.83 -6.01
N ILE A 603 -27.45 18.37 -5.02
CA ILE A 603 -27.18 17.12 -4.29
C ILE A 603 -27.19 15.91 -5.24
N ILE A 604 -28.20 15.81 -6.12
CA ILE A 604 -28.29 14.68 -7.07
C ILE A 604 -27.12 14.67 -8.06
N PHE A 605 -26.79 15.83 -8.65
CA PHE A 605 -25.64 15.90 -9.56
C PHE A 605 -24.32 15.63 -8.87
N SER A 606 -24.15 16.14 -7.65
CA SER A 606 -23.01 15.89 -6.80
C SER A 606 -22.87 14.39 -6.48
N ALA A 607 -23.95 13.74 -6.04
CA ALA A 607 -23.96 12.31 -5.80
C ALA A 607 -23.65 11.48 -7.04
N LEU A 608 -24.14 11.89 -8.22
CA LEU A 608 -23.84 11.24 -9.49
C LEU A 608 -22.37 11.39 -9.89
N THR A 609 -21.78 12.58 -9.72
CA THR A 609 -20.37 12.83 -10.05
C THR A 609 -19.44 12.04 -9.12
N THR A 610 -19.69 12.08 -7.81
CA THR A 610 -18.90 11.33 -6.83
C THR A 610 -19.04 9.83 -7.02
N GLY A 611 -20.28 9.34 -7.23
CA GLY A 611 -20.55 7.94 -7.53
C GLY A 611 -19.89 7.46 -8.83
N ALA A 612 -19.86 8.28 -9.87
CA ALA A 612 -19.18 7.93 -11.12
C ALA A 612 -17.66 8.00 -11.00
N SER A 613 -17.12 9.02 -10.33
CA SER A 613 -15.67 9.21 -10.19
C SER A 613 -15.00 8.09 -9.39
N PHE A 614 -15.63 7.65 -8.31
CA PHE A 614 -15.09 6.57 -7.47
C PHE A 614 -15.67 5.20 -7.83
N GLY A 615 -16.92 5.15 -8.30
CA GLY A 615 -17.57 3.89 -8.64
C GLY A 615 -16.91 3.14 -9.78
N ILE A 616 -16.19 3.85 -10.66
CA ILE A 616 -15.44 3.21 -11.73
C ILE A 616 -14.30 2.34 -11.17
N LEU A 617 -13.80 2.62 -9.96
CA LEU A 617 -12.75 1.83 -9.32
C LEU A 617 -13.20 0.39 -9.03
N ILE A 618 -14.50 0.10 -9.02
CA ILE A 618 -15.03 -1.27 -8.91
C ILE A 618 -14.60 -2.16 -10.08
N LEU A 619 -14.25 -1.55 -11.22
CA LEU A 619 -13.77 -2.27 -12.40
C LEU A 619 -12.26 -2.55 -12.35
N SER A 620 -11.59 -2.08 -11.30
CA SER A 620 -10.15 -2.30 -11.13
C SER A 620 -9.82 -3.77 -10.88
N GLN A 621 -8.75 -4.23 -11.48
CA GLN A 621 -8.16 -5.54 -11.21
C GLN A 621 -7.32 -5.55 -9.94
N THR A 622 -6.88 -4.38 -9.49
CA THR A 622 -6.18 -4.20 -8.21
C THR A 622 -7.18 -4.31 -7.07
N LYS A 623 -7.03 -5.30 -6.19
CA LYS A 623 -7.95 -5.54 -5.07
C LYS A 623 -8.14 -4.31 -4.18
N ALA A 624 -7.07 -3.55 -3.95
CA ALA A 624 -7.11 -2.32 -3.18
C ALA A 624 -8.07 -1.27 -3.78
N LEU A 625 -7.96 -1.01 -5.09
CA LEU A 625 -8.82 -0.06 -5.80
C LEU A 625 -10.25 -0.57 -5.93
N ASN A 626 -10.42 -1.85 -6.25
CA ASN A 626 -11.71 -2.50 -6.36
C ASN A 626 -12.50 -2.41 -5.04
N SER A 627 -11.87 -2.78 -3.91
CA SER A 627 -12.47 -2.68 -2.57
C SER A 627 -12.90 -1.26 -2.23
N PHE A 628 -12.10 -0.28 -2.61
CA PHE A 628 -12.43 1.12 -2.43
C PHE A 628 -13.66 1.54 -3.27
N GLY A 629 -13.67 1.14 -4.55
CA GLY A 629 -14.79 1.39 -5.47
C GLY A 629 -16.09 0.76 -5.00
N GLU A 630 -16.05 -0.48 -4.52
CA GLU A 630 -17.19 -1.23 -4.01
C GLU A 630 -17.93 -0.49 -2.89
N VAL A 631 -17.19 0.02 -1.92
CA VAL A 631 -17.76 0.79 -0.79
C VAL A 631 -18.38 2.10 -1.26
N ILE A 632 -17.62 2.90 -2.01
CA ILE A 632 -18.11 4.23 -2.40
C ILE A 632 -19.27 4.11 -3.37
N PHE A 633 -19.21 3.21 -4.35
CA PHE A 633 -20.29 3.02 -5.31
C PHE A 633 -21.59 2.55 -4.64
N SER A 634 -21.52 1.51 -3.80
CA SER A 634 -22.69 1.01 -3.07
C SER A 634 -23.28 2.07 -2.13
N GLY A 635 -22.43 2.79 -1.41
CA GLY A 635 -22.84 3.90 -0.54
C GLY A 635 -23.50 5.05 -1.31
N MET A 636 -22.95 5.46 -2.46
CA MET A 636 -23.51 6.53 -3.29
C MET A 636 -24.82 6.12 -3.97
N CYS A 637 -24.97 4.86 -4.39
CA CYS A 637 -26.26 4.34 -4.84
C CYS A 637 -27.33 4.43 -3.77
N CYS A 638 -27.00 4.05 -2.52
CA CYS A 638 -27.91 4.18 -1.38
C CYS A 638 -28.24 5.64 -1.07
N MET A 639 -27.26 6.53 -1.20
CA MET A 639 -27.48 7.96 -1.05
C MET A 639 -28.49 8.50 -2.07
N LEU A 640 -28.38 8.10 -3.33
CA LEU A 640 -29.35 8.46 -4.37
C LEU A 640 -30.76 7.91 -4.06
N ILE A 641 -30.86 6.69 -3.55
CA ILE A 641 -32.15 6.10 -3.10
C ILE A 641 -32.75 6.94 -1.97
N LEU A 642 -31.95 7.31 -0.97
CA LEU A 642 -32.40 8.19 0.12
C LEU A 642 -32.90 9.54 -0.40
N LEU A 643 -32.17 10.17 -1.33
CA LEU A 643 -32.52 11.47 -1.89
C LEU A 643 -33.81 11.41 -2.72
N VAL A 644 -34.06 10.31 -3.44
CA VAL A 644 -35.24 10.14 -4.31
C VAL A 644 -36.48 9.80 -3.48
N PHE A 645 -36.38 8.86 -2.57
CA PHE A 645 -37.54 8.27 -1.87
C PHE A 645 -37.71 8.75 -0.42
N GLY A 646 -36.65 9.29 0.21
CA GLY A 646 -36.69 9.70 1.60
C GLY A 646 -37.52 10.95 1.83
N ARG A 647 -38.38 10.91 2.83
CA ARG A 647 -39.18 12.02 3.32
C ARG A 647 -38.49 12.65 4.51
N PHE A 648 -37.89 13.84 4.29
CA PHE A 648 -37.17 14.59 5.30
C PHE A 648 -37.83 15.94 5.46
N GLY A 649 -38.16 16.34 6.72
CA GLY A 649 -38.54 17.72 7.02
C GLY A 649 -40.02 18.04 7.06
N GLU A 650 -40.96 17.08 7.11
CA GLU A 650 -42.31 17.43 7.53
C GLU A 650 -42.42 17.39 9.07
N ARG A 651 -42.70 18.56 9.62
CA ARG A 651 -43.11 18.67 11.04
C ARG A 651 -44.40 17.89 11.21
N PHE A 652 -44.39 16.90 12.08
CA PHE A 652 -45.63 16.36 12.66
C PHE A 652 -46.31 17.41 13.52
#